data_ff48c31d946299002e5948b9e7d6cba6
#
_entry.id   ff48c31d946299002e5948b9e7d6cba6
#
_cell.length_a   1.000
_cell.length_b   1.000
_cell.length_c   1.000
_cell.angle_alpha   90.00
_cell.angle_beta   90.00
_cell.angle_gamma   90.00
#
_symmetry.space_group_name_H-M   'P 1'
#
loop_
_entity.id
_entity.type
_entity.pdbx_description
1 polymer ?
#
loop_
_entity_poly.entity_id
_entity_poly.type
_entity_poly.pdbx_seq_one_letter_code
_entity_poly.pdbx_strand_id
1 'polypeptide(L)'
;MDDLARLAALYGVATTYQPAEDVTLRVPEATVAAVLRELGVNTDTPESVRADLAAAEHDAAHRLLPRVLVWWAGSRPPVELAALPPGTRTLLEAEAEGGPPEAAGRAVPWSAAGAGEPPLGVHRIHAEAPDGRAATATLIVAPDRAPAAPEHTHGLLVQLYSVLSERSWGMGDLGDLAELARWAGRVHGAGFIQVNPLHAAVPGTPTDPSPYRPSSRRFPDPVHLRIEDVPEYADCPDRAALAELADRGARLRREVLEKGALIDRDAVWALKRAALELLYAVPRTPEREAAYGRFRAEQGAELDLHAAWCAGHAGEDPQSGADFHRWLVWLTDAQLAAAQRAAKEAGMAVGIVHDLAVGVHPEGSDATGAPHYARAVSVGAPPDAFNARGQDWGLPPWRPDRLASTGYAPFRALLRGVFRYAGALRIDHVMGLFRLWWIPEGTPPAEGAYVAYDGEAMLALLVLEAHRAGALVIGEDLGTVQPGVRQALARRGVLGTSVLWFERDWGGDGEPLEPERWRADCLATVTTHDLPPTAAKLAGSHVELRDRLGLLTRPAERERAEDAADTARWLDVLEDLGLDTKGEEAAVRALYGFLARTPARLVGVWLPDAVGDRRPQNLPGTWDQYPNWRLPVADAEGRPLTLEALTASPRANALLGAVRGAVGTRTAPPGARGV
;
A
#
# COMPACT_ATOMS: atom_id res chain seq x y z
N MET A 1 -16.40 7.89 -35.16
CA MET A 1 -16.19 7.18 -33.90
C MET A 1 -17.49 6.48 -33.62
N ASP A 2 -17.44 5.17 -33.34
CA ASP A 2 -18.61 4.35 -33.02
C ASP A 2 -19.28 4.85 -31.73
N ASP A 3 -20.61 4.72 -31.62
CA ASP A 3 -21.39 5.19 -30.46
C ASP A 3 -20.91 4.51 -29.16
N LEU A 4 -20.53 3.23 -29.22
CA LEU A 4 -19.94 2.52 -28.07
C LEU A 4 -18.62 3.17 -27.61
N ALA A 5 -17.75 3.56 -28.54
CA ALA A 5 -16.47 4.18 -28.21
C ALA A 5 -16.65 5.62 -27.65
N ARG A 6 -17.67 6.35 -28.09
CA ARG A 6 -18.03 7.67 -27.50
C ARG A 6 -18.56 7.52 -26.09
N LEU A 7 -19.45 6.55 -25.90
CA LEU A 7 -20.01 6.22 -24.58
C LEU A 7 -18.91 5.77 -23.62
N ALA A 8 -18.01 4.89 -24.08
CA ALA A 8 -16.84 4.46 -23.30
C ALA A 8 -15.97 5.63 -22.83
N ALA A 9 -15.70 6.59 -23.72
CA ALA A 9 -14.92 7.79 -23.39
C ALA A 9 -15.57 8.64 -22.29
N LEU A 10 -16.91 8.79 -22.32
CA LEU A 10 -17.66 9.54 -21.29
C LEU A 10 -17.61 8.86 -19.91
N TYR A 11 -17.50 7.54 -19.88
CA TYR A 11 -17.37 6.76 -18.65
C TYR A 11 -15.90 6.44 -18.28
N GLY A 12 -14.92 7.02 -18.99
CA GLY A 12 -13.50 6.80 -18.71
C GLY A 12 -12.98 5.40 -19.05
N VAL A 13 -13.68 4.65 -19.91
CA VAL A 13 -13.28 3.31 -20.35
C VAL A 13 -12.43 3.43 -21.61
N ALA A 14 -11.19 2.96 -21.56
CA ALA A 14 -10.28 3.00 -22.68
C ALA A 14 -10.65 1.94 -23.76
N THR A 15 -10.67 2.35 -25.03
CA THR A 15 -10.87 1.45 -26.17
C THR A 15 -9.56 1.02 -26.83
N THR A 16 -8.45 1.59 -26.36
CA THR A 16 -7.09 1.25 -26.78
C THR A 16 -6.13 1.35 -25.61
N TYR A 17 -5.03 0.64 -25.64
CA TYR A 17 -3.94 0.77 -24.68
C TYR A 17 -2.58 0.56 -25.32
N GLN A 18 -1.52 0.99 -24.64
CA GLN A 18 -0.13 0.89 -25.09
C GLN A 18 0.64 -0.04 -24.14
N PRO A 19 0.93 -1.30 -24.53
CA PRO A 19 1.75 -2.22 -23.73
C PRO A 19 3.24 -1.87 -23.78
N ALA A 20 3.69 -1.18 -24.83
CA ALA A 20 5.06 -0.69 -25.01
C ALA A 20 5.03 0.63 -25.81
N GLU A 21 6.15 1.34 -25.83
CA GLU A 21 6.34 2.51 -26.67
C GLU A 21 6.11 2.12 -28.14
N ASP A 22 5.36 2.92 -28.87
CA ASP A 22 4.97 2.71 -30.28
C ASP A 22 4.02 1.53 -30.58
N VAL A 23 3.53 0.80 -29.59
CA VAL A 23 2.56 -0.28 -29.79
C VAL A 23 1.20 0.12 -29.22
N THR A 24 0.21 0.30 -30.09
CA THR A 24 -1.18 0.55 -29.67
C THR A 24 -2.06 -0.64 -30.02
N LEU A 25 -2.70 -1.22 -29.01
CA LEU A 25 -3.64 -2.32 -29.15
C LEU A 25 -5.07 -1.86 -28.93
N ARG A 26 -6.02 -2.47 -29.62
CA ARG A 26 -7.45 -2.26 -29.40
C ARG A 26 -7.98 -3.18 -28.32
N VAL A 27 -8.82 -2.63 -27.44
CA VAL A 27 -9.60 -3.42 -26.49
C VAL A 27 -10.76 -4.08 -27.24
N PRO A 28 -11.06 -5.36 -27.02
CA PRO A 28 -12.23 -6.00 -27.63
C PRO A 28 -13.53 -5.27 -27.27
N GLU A 29 -14.43 -5.11 -28.24
CA GLU A 29 -15.73 -4.45 -28.01
C GLU A 29 -16.56 -5.13 -26.92
N ALA A 30 -16.48 -6.48 -26.83
CA ALA A 30 -17.13 -7.24 -25.78
C ALA A 30 -16.63 -6.88 -24.39
N THR A 31 -15.32 -6.64 -24.23
CA THR A 31 -14.71 -6.16 -22.98
C THR A 31 -15.21 -4.76 -22.65
N VAL A 32 -15.19 -3.84 -23.60
CA VAL A 32 -15.71 -2.46 -23.41
C VAL A 32 -17.16 -2.50 -22.95
N ALA A 33 -17.99 -3.32 -23.62
CA ALA A 33 -19.41 -3.46 -23.26
C ALA A 33 -19.60 -4.08 -21.85
N ALA A 34 -18.80 -5.08 -21.48
CA ALA A 34 -18.84 -5.70 -20.16
C ALA A 34 -18.47 -4.71 -19.05
N VAL A 35 -17.39 -3.93 -19.23
CA VAL A 35 -16.96 -2.92 -18.29
C VAL A 35 -18.00 -1.80 -18.14
N LEU A 36 -18.61 -1.34 -19.24
CA LEU A 36 -19.69 -0.34 -19.20
C LEU A 36 -20.91 -0.86 -18.44
N ARG A 37 -21.29 -2.14 -18.58
CA ARG A 37 -22.37 -2.73 -17.79
C ARG A 37 -22.09 -2.71 -16.29
N GLU A 38 -20.87 -2.98 -15.87
CA GLU A 38 -20.45 -2.82 -14.47
C GLU A 38 -20.58 -1.38 -13.97
N LEU A 39 -20.40 -0.40 -14.84
CA LEU A 39 -20.63 1.01 -14.54
C LEU A 39 -22.12 1.42 -14.61
N GLY A 40 -23.04 0.47 -14.88
CA GLY A 40 -24.48 0.67 -14.89
C GLY A 40 -25.05 1.17 -16.23
N VAL A 41 -24.28 1.01 -17.32
CA VAL A 41 -24.69 1.37 -18.68
C VAL A 41 -25.33 0.18 -19.38
N ASN A 42 -26.43 0.38 -20.10
CA ASN A 42 -27.05 -0.67 -20.89
C ASN A 42 -26.39 -0.79 -22.27
N THR A 43 -25.66 -1.88 -22.48
CA THR A 43 -24.95 -2.17 -23.74
C THR A 43 -25.54 -3.35 -24.53
N ASP A 44 -26.77 -3.78 -24.22
CA ASP A 44 -27.37 -5.00 -24.79
C ASP A 44 -27.73 -4.86 -26.27
N THR A 45 -28.08 -3.64 -26.70
CA THR A 45 -28.42 -3.34 -28.09
C THR A 45 -27.79 -2.02 -28.56
N PRO A 46 -27.58 -1.84 -29.88
CA PRO A 46 -27.13 -0.54 -30.43
C PRO A 46 -28.09 0.60 -30.08
N GLU A 47 -29.38 0.34 -29.92
CA GLU A 47 -30.40 1.32 -29.54
C GLU A 47 -30.22 1.76 -28.09
N SER A 48 -29.95 0.85 -27.15
CA SER A 48 -29.69 1.18 -25.74
C SER A 48 -28.38 1.99 -25.61
N VAL A 49 -27.33 1.60 -26.35
CA VAL A 49 -26.06 2.35 -26.38
C VAL A 49 -26.29 3.80 -26.83
N ARG A 50 -27.08 4.00 -27.91
CA ARG A 50 -27.40 5.37 -28.37
C ARG A 50 -28.25 6.16 -27.36
N ALA A 51 -29.19 5.52 -26.70
CA ALA A 51 -30.02 6.17 -25.68
C ALA A 51 -29.19 6.60 -24.48
N ASP A 52 -28.33 5.74 -23.95
CA ASP A 52 -27.44 6.05 -22.82
C ASP A 52 -26.38 7.09 -23.20
N LEU A 53 -25.84 7.05 -24.42
CA LEU A 53 -24.94 8.07 -24.94
C LEU A 53 -25.61 9.45 -24.96
N ALA A 54 -26.82 9.54 -25.53
CA ALA A 54 -27.57 10.79 -25.59
C ALA A 54 -27.90 11.34 -24.19
N ALA A 55 -28.25 10.44 -23.25
CA ALA A 55 -28.50 10.83 -21.86
C ALA A 55 -27.25 11.34 -21.16
N ALA A 56 -26.11 10.67 -21.34
CA ALA A 56 -24.83 11.06 -20.74
C ALA A 56 -24.32 12.41 -21.31
N GLU A 57 -24.43 12.61 -22.64
CA GLU A 57 -24.09 13.89 -23.29
C GLU A 57 -24.98 15.02 -22.82
N HIS A 58 -26.28 14.74 -22.69
CA HIS A 58 -27.24 15.73 -22.16
C HIS A 58 -26.90 16.12 -20.73
N ASP A 59 -26.66 15.15 -19.84
CA ASP A 59 -26.28 15.42 -18.45
C ASP A 59 -24.98 16.23 -18.37
N ALA A 60 -23.96 15.86 -19.14
CA ALA A 60 -22.69 16.59 -19.18
C ALA A 60 -22.86 18.05 -19.65
N ALA A 61 -23.69 18.28 -20.66
CA ALA A 61 -23.92 19.62 -21.22
C ALA A 61 -24.76 20.54 -20.30
N HIS A 62 -25.65 19.98 -19.47
CA HIS A 62 -26.59 20.76 -18.65
C HIS A 62 -26.21 20.81 -17.16
N ARG A 63 -25.20 20.09 -16.75
CA ARG A 63 -24.73 20.07 -15.36
C ARG A 63 -24.16 21.45 -14.98
N LEU A 64 -24.66 22.01 -13.87
CA LEU A 64 -24.20 23.32 -13.37
C LEU A 64 -22.82 23.23 -12.71
N LEU A 65 -22.53 22.14 -11.97
CA LEU A 65 -21.26 21.84 -11.36
C LEU A 65 -20.92 20.34 -11.56
N PRO A 66 -19.64 19.96 -11.67
CA PRO A 66 -19.26 18.56 -11.56
C PRO A 66 -19.59 18.03 -10.17
N ARG A 67 -19.62 16.69 -10.01
CA ARG A 67 -19.92 16.07 -8.69
C ARG A 67 -18.88 16.38 -7.65
N VAL A 68 -17.62 16.55 -8.08
CA VAL A 68 -16.48 16.82 -7.21
C VAL A 68 -15.66 17.96 -7.81
N LEU A 69 -15.16 18.82 -6.93
CA LEU A 69 -14.28 19.95 -7.23
C LEU A 69 -13.05 19.83 -6.33
N VAL A 70 -11.89 20.16 -6.85
CA VAL A 70 -10.64 20.21 -6.10
C VAL A 70 -10.12 21.64 -6.06
N TRP A 71 -9.77 22.09 -4.86
CA TRP A 71 -9.11 23.37 -4.64
C TRP A 71 -7.81 23.15 -3.85
N TRP A 72 -6.71 23.34 -4.50
CA TRP A 72 -5.41 23.29 -3.86
C TRP A 72 -5.15 24.60 -3.10
N ALA A 73 -4.82 24.51 -1.81
CA ALA A 73 -4.59 25.66 -0.96
C ALA A 73 -3.56 26.63 -1.55
N GLY A 74 -3.88 27.92 -1.50
CA GLY A 74 -3.05 28.97 -2.10
C GLY A 74 -3.17 29.11 -3.62
N SER A 75 -3.95 28.25 -4.31
CA SER A 75 -4.21 28.36 -5.74
C SER A 75 -5.44 29.22 -6.05
N ARG A 76 -5.69 29.44 -7.34
CA ARG A 76 -6.96 30.04 -7.75
C ARG A 76 -8.12 29.09 -7.53
N PRO A 77 -9.35 29.63 -7.29
CA PRO A 77 -10.55 28.79 -7.22
C PRO A 77 -10.70 27.90 -8.46
N PRO A 78 -11.34 26.72 -8.30
CA PRO A 78 -11.70 25.88 -9.44
C PRO A 78 -12.43 26.69 -10.52
N VAL A 79 -12.06 26.45 -11.77
CA VAL A 79 -12.59 27.23 -12.92
C VAL A 79 -14.11 27.08 -13.04
N GLU A 80 -14.67 25.96 -12.65
CA GLU A 80 -16.11 25.68 -12.65
C GLU A 80 -16.89 26.60 -11.72
N LEU A 81 -16.30 26.97 -10.58
CA LEU A 81 -16.90 27.94 -9.66
C LEU A 81 -16.83 29.34 -10.21
N ALA A 82 -15.77 29.70 -10.93
CA ALA A 82 -15.64 30.99 -11.59
C ALA A 82 -16.52 31.13 -12.85
N ALA A 83 -16.85 30.00 -13.48
CA ALA A 83 -17.67 29.91 -14.69
C ALA A 83 -19.19 29.83 -14.44
N LEU A 84 -19.64 29.85 -13.18
CA LEU A 84 -21.06 29.84 -12.84
C LEU A 84 -21.80 31.03 -13.47
N PRO A 85 -23.04 30.84 -13.95
CA PRO A 85 -23.84 31.93 -14.52
C PRO A 85 -23.93 33.12 -13.57
N PRO A 86 -23.89 34.35 -14.07
CA PRO A 86 -24.09 35.56 -13.26
C PRO A 86 -25.40 35.49 -12.46
N GLY A 87 -25.35 35.82 -11.17
CA GLY A 87 -26.52 35.76 -10.28
C GLY A 87 -26.76 34.37 -9.66
N THR A 88 -25.91 33.36 -9.90
CA THR A 88 -25.97 32.08 -9.22
C THR A 88 -25.74 32.27 -7.71
N ARG A 89 -26.64 31.73 -6.90
CA ARG A 89 -26.49 31.68 -5.44
C ARG A 89 -25.70 30.46 -5.08
N THR A 90 -24.69 30.63 -4.22
CA THR A 90 -23.88 29.51 -3.71
C THR A 90 -23.92 29.48 -2.19
N LEU A 91 -24.02 28.27 -1.62
CA LEU A 91 -23.94 28.01 -0.20
C LEU A 91 -22.80 26.99 0.03
N LEU A 92 -21.99 27.22 1.06
CA LEU A 92 -20.94 26.31 1.50
C LEU A 92 -21.37 25.65 2.82
N GLU A 93 -21.35 24.35 2.83
CA GLU A 93 -21.52 23.52 4.03
C GLU A 93 -20.15 22.93 4.38
N ALA A 94 -19.49 23.55 5.36
CA ALA A 94 -18.13 23.18 5.73
C ALA A 94 -18.11 21.85 6.49
N GLU A 95 -17.05 21.05 6.30
CA GLU A 95 -16.76 19.88 7.14
C GLU A 95 -16.60 20.33 8.58
N ALA A 96 -17.21 19.61 9.55
CA ALA A 96 -17.07 19.93 10.97
C ALA A 96 -15.64 19.59 11.44
N GLU A 97 -14.96 20.52 12.10
CA GLU A 97 -13.65 20.27 12.71
C GLU A 97 -13.75 19.14 13.76
N GLY A 98 -12.94 18.10 13.58
CA GLY A 98 -12.86 16.97 14.52
C GLY A 98 -14.09 16.05 14.54
N GLY A 99 -15.08 16.30 13.69
CA GLY A 99 -16.28 15.47 13.57
C GLY A 99 -16.08 14.25 12.66
N PRO A 100 -17.02 13.27 12.73
CA PRO A 100 -17.03 12.18 11.74
C PRO A 100 -17.18 12.77 10.33
N PRO A 101 -16.74 12.04 9.27
CA PRO A 101 -16.74 12.53 7.88
C PRO A 101 -18.10 13.04 7.37
N GLU A 102 -19.17 12.66 8.04
CA GLU A 102 -20.58 12.98 7.70
C GLU A 102 -21.14 14.14 8.51
N ALA A 103 -20.41 14.69 9.51
CA ALA A 103 -20.86 15.84 10.26
C ALA A 103 -20.67 17.11 9.42
N ALA A 104 -21.73 17.49 8.75
CA ALA A 104 -21.78 18.72 7.97
C ALA A 104 -22.11 19.92 8.89
N GLY A 105 -21.40 21.04 8.67
CA GLY A 105 -21.71 22.30 9.29
C GLY A 105 -22.99 22.95 8.72
N ARG A 106 -23.42 24.04 9.33
CA ARG A 106 -24.54 24.83 8.77
C ARG A 106 -24.15 25.44 7.43
N ALA A 107 -24.99 25.26 6.40
CA ALA A 107 -24.82 25.90 5.10
C ALA A 107 -24.86 27.44 5.24
N VAL A 108 -23.83 28.12 4.74
CA VAL A 108 -23.72 29.58 4.78
C VAL A 108 -23.57 30.16 3.35
N PRO A 109 -24.09 31.34 3.09
CA PRO A 109 -23.83 32.02 1.81
C PRO A 109 -22.33 32.19 1.59
N TRP A 110 -21.87 31.78 0.40
CA TRP A 110 -20.46 31.80 0.07
C TRP A 110 -20.28 32.11 -1.42
N SER A 111 -19.19 32.77 -1.80
CA SER A 111 -18.80 32.96 -3.21
C SER A 111 -17.29 32.92 -3.33
N ALA A 112 -16.79 32.24 -4.34
CA ALA A 112 -15.35 32.12 -4.60
C ALA A 112 -14.67 33.48 -4.81
N ALA A 113 -15.40 34.50 -5.30
CA ALA A 113 -14.86 35.81 -5.55
C ALA A 113 -14.83 36.73 -4.32
N GLY A 114 -15.64 36.48 -3.30
CA GLY A 114 -15.82 37.40 -2.16
C GLY A 114 -15.48 36.84 -0.77
N ALA A 115 -15.60 35.55 -0.56
CA ALA A 115 -15.44 34.94 0.76
C ALA A 115 -14.06 34.34 1.01
N GLY A 116 -13.18 34.30 0.00
CA GLY A 116 -11.86 33.71 0.11
C GLY A 116 -11.87 32.16 0.04
N GLU A 117 -10.70 31.58 0.25
CA GLU A 117 -10.48 30.14 0.26
C GLU A 117 -11.10 29.48 1.51
N PRO A 118 -11.89 28.39 1.35
CA PRO A 118 -12.39 27.64 2.49
C PRO A 118 -11.25 26.95 3.27
N PRO A 119 -11.45 26.55 4.54
CA PRO A 119 -10.44 25.81 5.28
C PRO A 119 -10.15 24.46 4.62
N LEU A 120 -8.98 23.86 4.94
CA LEU A 120 -8.64 22.52 4.47
C LEU A 120 -9.72 21.52 4.93
N GLY A 121 -10.24 20.73 3.99
CA GLY A 121 -11.28 19.77 4.30
C GLY A 121 -12.08 19.31 3.08
N VAL A 122 -13.14 18.57 3.36
CA VAL A 122 -14.09 18.09 2.34
C VAL A 122 -15.46 18.68 2.65
N HIS A 123 -15.87 19.62 1.85
CA HIS A 123 -17.04 20.43 2.03
C HIS A 123 -18.13 20.08 1.01
N ARG A 124 -19.36 20.55 1.22
CA ARG A 124 -20.39 20.56 0.20
C ARG A 124 -20.64 21.99 -0.28
N ILE A 125 -20.75 22.14 -1.58
CA ILE A 125 -21.17 23.39 -2.21
C ILE A 125 -22.48 23.19 -2.94
N HIS A 126 -23.45 24.04 -2.65
CA HIS A 126 -24.75 24.10 -3.33
C HIS A 126 -24.78 25.32 -4.22
N ALA A 127 -25.17 25.15 -5.47
CA ALA A 127 -25.31 26.23 -6.42
C ALA A 127 -26.72 26.20 -7.02
N GLU A 128 -27.36 27.39 -7.12
CA GLU A 128 -28.66 27.59 -7.73
C GLU A 128 -28.58 28.77 -8.71
N ALA A 129 -28.69 28.48 -9.99
CA ALA A 129 -28.61 29.44 -11.06
C ALA A 129 -29.98 30.15 -11.29
N PRO A 130 -30.00 31.37 -11.85
CA PRO A 130 -31.24 32.11 -12.12
C PRO A 130 -32.19 31.42 -13.10
N ASP A 131 -31.68 30.51 -13.92
CA ASP A 131 -32.46 29.69 -14.86
C ASP A 131 -33.13 28.47 -14.24
N GLY A 132 -32.99 28.30 -12.91
CA GLY A 132 -33.58 27.21 -12.14
C GLY A 132 -32.75 25.94 -12.07
N ARG A 133 -31.58 25.88 -12.72
CA ARG A 133 -30.66 24.76 -12.53
C ARG A 133 -30.06 24.82 -11.13
N ALA A 134 -29.99 23.67 -10.48
CA ALA A 134 -29.36 23.52 -9.17
C ALA A 134 -28.39 22.32 -9.17
N ALA A 135 -27.31 22.45 -8.44
CA ALA A 135 -26.34 21.39 -8.27
C ALA A 135 -25.75 21.38 -6.84
N THR A 136 -25.38 20.19 -6.38
CA THR A 136 -24.57 20.01 -5.19
C THR A 136 -23.29 19.29 -5.59
N ALA A 137 -22.16 19.81 -5.17
CA ALA A 137 -20.85 19.22 -5.43
C ALA A 137 -20.08 19.01 -4.12
N THR A 138 -19.22 18.01 -4.09
CA THR A 138 -18.19 17.88 -3.06
C THR A 138 -17.03 18.79 -3.40
N LEU A 139 -16.62 19.68 -2.51
CA LEU A 139 -15.46 20.55 -2.67
C LEU A 139 -14.34 20.04 -1.73
N ILE A 140 -13.28 19.52 -2.33
CA ILE A 140 -12.08 19.09 -1.63
C ILE A 140 -11.10 20.27 -1.60
N VAL A 141 -10.78 20.79 -0.42
CA VAL A 141 -9.72 21.78 -0.22
C VAL A 141 -8.53 21.08 0.41
N ALA A 142 -7.47 20.91 -0.36
CA ALA A 142 -6.28 20.17 0.03
C ALA A 142 -5.03 21.05 0.10
N PRO A 143 -4.05 20.75 0.97
CA PRO A 143 -2.75 21.40 0.92
C PRO A 143 -2.10 21.24 -0.46
N ASP A 144 -1.27 22.19 -0.88
CA ASP A 144 -0.58 22.10 -2.17
C ASP A 144 0.32 20.85 -2.28
N ARG A 145 0.91 20.44 -1.15
CA ARG A 145 1.82 19.29 -1.09
C ARG A 145 1.62 18.46 0.18
N ALA A 146 1.91 17.16 0.09
CA ALA A 146 2.09 16.28 1.24
C ALA A 146 3.26 16.74 2.13
N PRO A 147 3.33 16.27 3.39
CA PRO A 147 4.45 16.57 4.28
C PRO A 147 5.81 16.24 3.64
N ALA A 148 6.80 17.11 3.88
CA ALA A 148 8.11 16.97 3.28
C ALA A 148 8.90 15.82 3.91
N ALA A 149 9.55 15.00 3.08
CA ALA A 149 10.46 13.96 3.52
C ALA A 149 11.78 14.58 4.06
N PRO A 150 12.49 13.86 4.96
CA PRO A 150 13.87 14.18 5.30
C PRO A 150 14.73 14.35 4.04
N GLU A 151 15.79 15.15 4.12
CA GLU A 151 16.66 15.38 2.96
C GLU A 151 17.31 14.10 2.46
N HIS A 152 17.78 13.27 3.38
CA HIS A 152 18.38 11.98 3.06
C HIS A 152 18.41 11.10 4.32
N THR A 153 17.85 9.90 4.25
CA THR A 153 17.85 8.94 5.36
C THR A 153 17.78 7.51 4.84
N HIS A 154 18.11 6.54 5.68
CA HIS A 154 17.98 5.13 5.36
C HIS A 154 17.05 4.41 6.35
N GLY A 155 16.58 3.24 5.96
CA GLY A 155 15.72 2.39 6.78
C GLY A 155 15.67 0.96 6.28
N LEU A 156 14.81 0.17 6.88
CA LEU A 156 14.61 -1.24 6.53
C LEU A 156 13.30 -1.44 5.77
N LEU A 157 13.31 -2.38 4.83
CA LEU A 157 12.12 -2.94 4.18
C LEU A 157 11.94 -4.36 4.70
N VAL A 158 10.78 -4.65 5.33
CA VAL A 158 10.58 -5.81 6.17
C VAL A 158 9.25 -6.50 5.87
N GLN A 159 9.27 -7.81 5.80
CA GLN A 159 8.06 -8.63 5.88
C GLN A 159 7.88 -9.04 7.34
N LEU A 160 6.96 -8.40 8.07
CA LEU A 160 6.85 -8.55 9.53
C LEU A 160 6.64 -10.01 9.95
N TYR A 161 5.78 -10.74 9.23
CA TYR A 161 5.51 -12.14 9.53
C TYR A 161 6.76 -13.02 9.56
N SER A 162 7.81 -12.65 8.80
CA SER A 162 9.06 -13.42 8.65
C SER A 162 10.07 -13.16 9.78
N VAL A 163 9.86 -12.16 10.61
CA VAL A 163 10.80 -11.74 11.68
C VAL A 163 10.33 -12.29 13.03
N LEU A 164 10.86 -13.41 13.44
CA LEU A 164 10.51 -14.08 14.69
C LEU A 164 11.55 -13.80 15.78
N SER A 165 11.12 -13.37 16.97
CA SER A 165 11.96 -13.33 18.17
C SER A 165 11.79 -14.61 19.01
N GLU A 166 12.56 -14.70 20.10
CA GLU A 166 12.37 -15.77 21.11
C GLU A 166 10.99 -15.69 21.81
N ARG A 167 10.26 -14.59 21.66
CA ARG A 167 8.92 -14.35 22.23
C ARG A 167 7.77 -14.61 21.27
N SER A 168 8.04 -14.72 19.96
CA SER A 168 7.00 -14.93 18.94
C SER A 168 6.31 -16.28 19.05
N TRP A 169 5.03 -16.36 18.68
CA TRP A 169 4.25 -17.61 18.67
C TRP A 169 4.22 -18.26 17.27
N GLY A 170 5.39 -18.40 16.62
CA GLY A 170 5.53 -19.04 15.30
C GLY A 170 5.43 -18.10 14.10
N MET A 171 5.19 -16.81 14.34
CA MET A 171 5.13 -15.75 13.32
C MET A 171 5.51 -14.42 13.97
N GLY A 172 6.15 -13.53 13.21
CA GLY A 172 6.49 -12.19 13.67
C GLY A 172 5.25 -11.33 13.98
N ASP A 173 5.34 -10.51 15.03
CA ASP A 173 4.24 -9.73 15.57
C ASP A 173 4.60 -8.25 15.83
N LEU A 174 3.67 -7.45 16.36
CA LEU A 174 3.87 -6.03 16.61
C LEU A 174 4.89 -5.74 17.72
N GLY A 175 5.09 -6.69 18.65
CA GLY A 175 6.19 -6.62 19.62
C GLY A 175 7.55 -6.77 18.94
N ASP A 176 7.67 -7.69 17.98
CA ASP A 176 8.89 -7.88 17.18
C ASP A 176 9.19 -6.64 16.34
N LEU A 177 8.15 -6.01 15.76
CA LEU A 177 8.30 -4.74 15.04
C LEU A 177 8.85 -3.64 15.94
N ALA A 178 8.32 -3.51 17.16
CA ALA A 178 8.79 -2.51 18.11
C ALA A 178 10.26 -2.76 18.54
N GLU A 179 10.65 -4.02 18.74
CA GLU A 179 12.02 -4.41 19.07
C GLU A 179 12.99 -4.16 17.93
N LEU A 180 12.61 -4.53 16.70
CA LEU A 180 13.37 -4.24 15.48
C LEU A 180 13.56 -2.72 15.27
N ALA A 181 12.51 -1.93 15.51
CA ALA A 181 12.56 -0.47 15.40
C ALA A 181 13.54 0.15 16.42
N ARG A 182 13.53 -0.34 17.66
CA ARG A 182 14.49 0.12 18.67
C ARG A 182 15.94 -0.16 18.28
N TRP A 183 16.21 -1.37 17.77
CA TRP A 183 17.56 -1.73 17.31
C TRP A 183 17.97 -0.90 16.10
N ALA A 184 17.17 -0.88 15.03
CA ALA A 184 17.52 -0.19 13.80
C ALA A 184 17.72 1.33 14.02
N GLY A 185 16.87 1.96 14.84
CA GLY A 185 16.99 3.38 15.17
C GLY A 185 18.22 3.68 16.05
N ARG A 186 18.35 2.99 17.19
CA ARG A 186 19.39 3.31 18.17
C ARG A 186 20.79 2.89 17.73
N VAL A 187 20.93 1.71 17.10
CA VAL A 187 22.25 1.16 16.73
C VAL A 187 22.68 1.69 15.37
N HIS A 188 21.78 1.74 14.39
CA HIS A 188 22.11 2.07 13.01
C HIS A 188 21.65 3.46 12.56
N GLY A 189 20.90 4.19 13.39
CA GLY A 189 20.38 5.51 13.02
C GLY A 189 19.38 5.45 11.86
N ALA A 190 18.69 4.33 11.70
CA ALA A 190 17.64 4.18 10.69
C ALA A 190 16.52 5.19 10.95
N GLY A 191 16.05 5.85 9.89
CA GLY A 191 14.97 6.83 9.96
C GLY A 191 13.57 6.22 9.78
N PHE A 192 13.47 4.98 9.29
CA PHE A 192 12.19 4.30 9.06
C PHE A 192 12.31 2.77 9.03
N ILE A 193 11.17 2.12 9.21
CA ILE A 193 10.93 0.70 8.84
C ILE A 193 9.66 0.64 8.02
N GLN A 194 9.75 0.17 6.77
CA GLN A 194 8.60 -0.17 5.96
C GLN A 194 8.23 -1.63 6.20
N VAL A 195 6.95 -1.88 6.49
CA VAL A 195 6.39 -3.22 6.65
C VAL A 195 5.54 -3.62 5.45
N ASN A 196 5.24 -4.91 5.31
CA ASN A 196 4.19 -5.39 4.41
C ASN A 196 2.81 -4.88 4.87
N PRO A 197 1.75 -4.96 4.03
CA PRO A 197 0.40 -4.67 4.48
C PRO A 197 0.04 -5.47 5.74
N LEU A 198 -0.40 -4.77 6.79
CA LEU A 198 -0.86 -5.37 8.05
C LEU A 198 -2.38 -5.42 8.12
N HIS A 199 -3.03 -5.38 6.97
CA HIS A 199 -4.47 -5.39 6.80
C HIS A 199 -5.11 -6.70 7.28
N ALA A 200 -6.35 -6.63 7.76
CA ALA A 200 -7.11 -7.79 8.22
C ALA A 200 -7.26 -8.83 7.10
N ALA A 201 -6.85 -10.06 7.35
CA ALA A 201 -7.04 -11.18 6.43
C ALA A 201 -8.53 -11.61 6.38
N VAL A 202 -8.88 -12.40 5.37
CA VAL A 202 -10.17 -13.12 5.36
C VAL A 202 -10.07 -14.26 6.35
N PRO A 203 -10.91 -14.32 7.40
CA PRO A 203 -10.94 -15.46 8.30
C PRO A 203 -11.30 -16.74 7.55
N GLY A 204 -10.65 -17.84 7.87
CA GLY A 204 -10.90 -19.14 7.23
C GLY A 204 -9.71 -20.07 7.40
N THR A 205 -9.87 -21.31 6.96
CA THR A 205 -8.82 -22.33 6.96
C THR A 205 -8.84 -23.08 5.64
N PRO A 206 -7.77 -22.99 4.83
CA PRO A 206 -6.52 -22.25 5.06
C PRO A 206 -6.68 -20.75 4.86
N THR A 207 -5.98 -19.95 5.67
CA THR A 207 -5.86 -18.50 5.47
C THR A 207 -5.01 -18.22 4.23
N ASP A 208 -5.45 -17.31 3.36
CA ASP A 208 -4.62 -16.80 2.26
C ASP A 208 -3.35 -16.14 2.83
N PRO A 209 -2.16 -16.64 2.51
CA PRO A 209 -0.93 -16.10 3.07
C PRO A 209 -0.55 -14.73 2.51
N SER A 210 -1.13 -14.31 1.39
CA SER A 210 -0.80 -13.02 0.75
C SER A 210 -1.33 -11.84 1.55
N PRO A 211 -0.48 -10.91 1.99
CA PRO A 211 -0.93 -9.69 2.67
C PRO A 211 -1.60 -8.68 1.72
N TYR A 212 -1.55 -8.94 0.39
CA TYR A 212 -2.10 -8.06 -0.64
C TYR A 212 -3.54 -8.42 -1.06
N ARG A 213 -4.15 -9.44 -0.42
CA ARG A 213 -5.56 -9.82 -0.63
C ARG A 213 -6.37 -9.80 0.68
N PRO A 214 -6.41 -8.66 1.39
CA PRO A 214 -7.03 -8.55 2.70
C PRO A 214 -8.57 -8.58 2.61
N SER A 215 -9.23 -8.88 3.73
CA SER A 215 -10.68 -8.68 3.89
C SER A 215 -11.04 -7.20 4.04
N SER A 216 -10.19 -6.44 4.74
CA SER A 216 -10.31 -5.01 4.92
C SER A 216 -8.95 -4.35 4.84
N ARG A 217 -8.86 -3.27 4.09
CA ARG A 217 -7.66 -2.41 4.07
C ARG A 217 -7.66 -1.37 5.19
N ARG A 218 -8.79 -1.16 5.83
CA ARG A 218 -8.97 -0.15 6.87
C ARG A 218 -8.52 -0.63 8.24
N PHE A 219 -8.74 -1.91 8.56
CA PHE A 219 -8.46 -2.47 9.86
C PHE A 219 -7.24 -3.41 9.81
N PRO A 220 -6.41 -3.43 10.88
CA PRO A 220 -5.26 -4.31 10.95
C PRO A 220 -5.65 -5.73 11.37
N ASP A 221 -4.81 -6.70 11.00
CA ASP A 221 -5.00 -8.12 11.33
C ASP A 221 -4.60 -8.42 12.79
N PRO A 222 -5.50 -8.94 13.62
CA PRO A 222 -5.18 -9.29 15.00
C PRO A 222 -4.20 -10.48 15.14
N VAL A 223 -3.88 -11.21 14.07
CA VAL A 223 -2.83 -12.24 14.09
C VAL A 223 -1.47 -11.66 14.49
N HIS A 224 -1.25 -10.36 14.24
CA HIS A 224 -0.02 -9.65 14.61
C HIS A 224 0.05 -9.21 16.08
N LEU A 225 -0.98 -9.47 16.90
CA LEU A 225 -0.94 -9.14 18.32
C LEU A 225 0.16 -9.93 19.06
N ARG A 226 0.93 -9.25 19.90
CA ARG A 226 1.73 -9.85 20.96
C ARG A 226 0.84 -10.10 22.17
N ILE A 227 0.60 -11.34 22.53
CA ILE A 227 -0.38 -11.74 23.58
C ILE A 227 0.04 -11.21 24.95
N GLU A 228 1.33 -11.31 25.28
CA GLU A 228 1.89 -10.90 26.57
C GLU A 228 1.85 -9.36 26.78
N ASP A 229 1.71 -8.60 25.68
CA ASP A 229 1.63 -7.14 25.74
C ASP A 229 0.17 -6.62 25.83
N VAL A 230 -0.82 -7.52 25.88
CA VAL A 230 -2.22 -7.19 26.15
C VAL A 230 -2.35 -6.86 27.65
N PRO A 231 -2.85 -5.67 28.04
CA PRO A 231 -2.89 -5.27 29.46
C PRO A 231 -3.62 -6.27 30.36
N GLU A 232 -4.69 -6.88 29.89
CA GLU A 232 -5.48 -7.89 30.60
C GLU A 232 -4.69 -9.19 30.87
N TYR A 233 -3.53 -9.40 30.22
CA TYR A 233 -2.67 -10.59 30.44
C TYR A 233 -2.22 -10.72 31.89
N ALA A 234 -1.85 -9.61 32.53
CA ALA A 234 -1.38 -9.60 33.91
C ALA A 234 -2.47 -10.01 34.92
N ASP A 235 -3.73 -9.77 34.63
CA ASP A 235 -4.87 -9.95 35.52
C ASP A 235 -5.71 -11.21 35.17
N CYS A 236 -5.32 -11.98 34.16
CA CYS A 236 -6.04 -13.19 33.77
C CYS A 236 -6.02 -14.23 34.89
N PRO A 237 -7.19 -14.72 35.33
CA PRO A 237 -7.28 -15.69 36.42
C PRO A 237 -6.79 -17.09 36.02
N ASP A 238 -6.94 -17.47 34.75
CA ASP A 238 -6.52 -18.79 34.24
C ASP A 238 -5.08 -18.75 33.70
N ARG A 239 -4.14 -18.57 34.64
CA ARG A 239 -2.71 -18.57 34.33
C ARG A 239 -2.21 -19.89 33.74
N ALA A 240 -2.82 -21.01 34.12
CA ALA A 240 -2.40 -22.33 33.66
C ALA A 240 -2.74 -22.51 32.17
N ALA A 241 -3.95 -22.14 31.76
CA ALA A 241 -4.34 -22.18 30.36
C ALA A 241 -3.49 -21.24 29.50
N LEU A 242 -3.24 -20.00 29.97
CA LEU A 242 -2.36 -19.07 29.24
C LEU A 242 -0.94 -19.63 29.08
N ALA A 243 -0.37 -20.22 30.13
CA ALA A 243 0.97 -20.84 30.08
C ALA A 243 1.01 -22.01 29.08
N GLU A 244 -0.01 -22.86 29.07
CA GLU A 244 -0.12 -23.95 28.09
C GLU A 244 -0.18 -23.44 26.64
N LEU A 245 -0.96 -22.39 26.39
CA LEU A 245 -1.04 -21.76 25.06
C LEU A 245 0.29 -21.13 24.66
N ALA A 246 0.98 -20.45 25.56
CA ALA A 246 2.30 -19.89 25.33
C ALA A 246 3.35 -20.99 25.02
N ASP A 247 3.32 -22.10 25.73
CA ASP A 247 4.18 -23.26 25.46
C ASP A 247 3.90 -23.88 24.08
N ARG A 248 2.65 -23.92 23.66
CA ARG A 248 2.26 -24.34 22.29
C ARG A 248 2.74 -23.35 21.26
N GLY A 249 2.64 -22.04 21.50
CA GLY A 249 3.20 -20.99 20.64
C GLY A 249 4.73 -21.13 20.52
N ALA A 250 5.42 -21.39 21.63
CA ALA A 250 6.85 -21.66 21.62
C ALA A 250 7.22 -22.93 20.84
N ARG A 251 6.36 -23.97 20.82
CA ARG A 251 6.55 -25.14 19.95
C ARG A 251 6.43 -24.77 18.47
N LEU A 252 5.41 -24.02 18.05
CA LEU A 252 5.29 -23.54 16.66
C LEU A 252 6.53 -22.74 16.24
N ARG A 253 7.02 -21.85 17.10
CA ARG A 253 8.26 -21.11 16.85
C ARG A 253 9.45 -22.02 16.61
N ARG A 254 9.64 -23.05 17.45
CA ARG A 254 10.74 -24.03 17.27
C ARG A 254 10.59 -24.85 15.99
N GLU A 255 9.38 -25.23 15.59
CA GLU A 255 9.17 -25.89 14.29
C GLU A 255 9.69 -25.02 13.14
N VAL A 256 9.39 -23.72 13.17
CA VAL A 256 9.83 -22.77 12.13
C VAL A 256 11.36 -22.55 12.20
N LEU A 257 11.90 -22.21 13.38
CA LEU A 257 13.28 -21.75 13.52
C LEU A 257 14.30 -22.90 13.55
N GLU A 258 13.97 -24.03 14.16
CA GLU A 258 14.92 -25.15 14.36
C GLU A 258 14.74 -26.26 13.31
N LYS A 259 13.51 -26.45 12.79
CA LYS A 259 13.22 -27.52 11.83
C LYS A 259 12.93 -26.99 10.40
N GLY A 260 12.94 -25.68 10.21
CA GLY A 260 12.71 -25.08 8.92
C GLY A 260 11.28 -25.22 8.38
N ALA A 261 10.29 -25.42 9.27
CA ALA A 261 8.89 -25.45 8.87
C ALA A 261 8.45 -24.08 8.33
N LEU A 262 7.45 -24.08 7.45
CA LEU A 262 6.82 -22.86 6.98
C LEU A 262 5.98 -22.25 8.11
N ILE A 263 5.83 -20.92 8.06
CA ILE A 263 4.93 -20.18 8.94
C ILE A 263 3.49 -20.63 8.68
N ASP A 264 2.84 -21.15 9.72
CA ASP A 264 1.46 -21.61 9.71
C ASP A 264 0.56 -20.59 10.42
N ARG A 265 -0.05 -19.69 9.63
CA ARG A 265 -0.92 -18.65 10.16
C ARG A 265 -2.16 -19.18 10.85
N ASP A 266 -2.71 -20.31 10.36
CA ASP A 266 -3.91 -20.92 10.94
C ASP A 266 -3.60 -21.46 12.35
N ALA A 267 -2.49 -22.18 12.51
CA ALA A 267 -2.05 -22.68 13.80
C ALA A 267 -1.70 -21.54 14.77
N VAL A 268 -1.02 -20.49 14.30
CA VAL A 268 -0.72 -19.29 15.09
C VAL A 268 -1.99 -18.59 15.54
N TRP A 269 -2.93 -18.36 14.61
CA TRP A 269 -4.18 -17.68 14.92
C TRP A 269 -5.04 -18.49 15.91
N ALA A 270 -5.16 -19.79 15.71
CA ALA A 270 -5.91 -20.65 16.63
C ALA A 270 -5.42 -20.53 18.08
N LEU A 271 -4.09 -20.47 18.30
CA LEU A 271 -3.51 -20.30 19.63
C LEU A 271 -3.72 -18.91 20.19
N LYS A 272 -3.43 -17.88 19.38
CA LYS A 272 -3.60 -16.48 19.78
C LYS A 272 -5.06 -16.15 20.09
N ARG A 273 -5.99 -16.64 19.26
CA ARG A 273 -7.43 -16.47 19.48
C ARG A 273 -7.87 -17.09 20.81
N ALA A 274 -7.46 -18.34 21.10
CA ALA A 274 -7.80 -18.99 22.37
C ALA A 274 -7.27 -18.21 23.57
N ALA A 275 -6.05 -17.66 23.50
CA ALA A 275 -5.53 -16.78 24.53
C ALA A 275 -6.31 -15.48 24.66
N LEU A 276 -6.65 -14.85 23.54
CA LEU A 276 -7.42 -13.59 23.50
C LEU A 276 -8.85 -13.78 24.04
N GLU A 277 -9.49 -14.92 23.84
CA GLU A 277 -10.79 -15.27 24.45
C GLU A 277 -10.69 -15.33 25.98
N LEU A 278 -9.62 -15.91 26.53
CA LEU A 278 -9.37 -15.88 27.98
C LEU A 278 -9.16 -14.46 28.51
N LEU A 279 -8.42 -13.62 27.76
CA LEU A 279 -8.14 -12.24 28.14
C LEU A 279 -9.38 -11.34 28.00
N TYR A 280 -10.22 -11.60 27.02
CA TYR A 280 -11.48 -10.86 26.83
C TYR A 280 -12.45 -11.05 28.00
N ALA A 281 -12.43 -12.24 28.63
CA ALA A 281 -13.23 -12.53 29.82
C ALA A 281 -12.75 -11.80 31.10
N VAL A 282 -11.55 -11.23 31.10
CA VAL A 282 -11.04 -10.43 32.21
C VAL A 282 -11.80 -9.09 32.28
N PRO A 283 -12.39 -8.74 33.44
CA PRO A 283 -13.06 -7.45 33.58
C PRO A 283 -12.10 -6.27 33.34
N ARG A 284 -12.45 -5.38 32.43
CA ARG A 284 -11.68 -4.17 32.15
C ARG A 284 -11.84 -3.16 33.29
N THR A 285 -10.76 -2.44 33.62
CA THR A 285 -10.87 -1.31 34.55
C THR A 285 -11.75 -0.19 33.96
N PRO A 286 -12.32 0.70 34.78
CA PRO A 286 -13.13 1.82 34.28
C PRO A 286 -12.39 2.67 33.24
N GLU A 287 -11.07 2.88 33.38
CA GLU A 287 -10.24 3.64 32.46
C GLU A 287 -10.09 2.90 31.12
N ARG A 288 -9.89 1.57 31.17
CA ARG A 288 -9.80 0.72 29.97
C ARG A 288 -11.14 0.68 29.23
N GLU A 289 -12.26 0.54 29.96
CA GLU A 289 -13.59 0.56 29.36
C GLU A 289 -13.90 1.92 28.73
N ALA A 290 -13.56 3.01 29.38
CA ALA A 290 -13.72 4.36 28.82
C ALA A 290 -12.84 4.57 27.56
N ALA A 291 -11.61 4.03 27.54
CA ALA A 291 -10.73 4.09 26.36
C ALA A 291 -11.29 3.27 25.20
N TYR A 292 -11.80 2.07 25.47
CA TYR A 292 -12.48 1.23 24.48
C TYR A 292 -13.74 1.92 23.93
N GLY A 293 -14.55 2.52 24.79
CA GLY A 293 -15.74 3.28 24.39
C GLY A 293 -15.41 4.46 23.49
N ARG A 294 -14.34 5.21 23.79
CA ARG A 294 -13.86 6.30 22.89
C ARG A 294 -13.42 5.77 21.52
N PHE A 295 -12.64 4.69 21.50
CA PHE A 295 -12.21 4.06 20.25
C PHE A 295 -13.41 3.63 19.38
N ARG A 296 -14.40 2.99 19.98
CA ARG A 296 -15.63 2.61 19.27
C ARG A 296 -16.38 3.81 18.69
N ALA A 297 -16.53 4.87 19.49
CA ALA A 297 -17.19 6.09 19.02
C ALA A 297 -16.42 6.76 17.87
N GLU A 298 -15.07 6.74 17.91
CA GLU A 298 -14.21 7.30 16.88
C GLU A 298 -14.28 6.49 15.57
N GLN A 299 -14.27 5.16 15.65
CA GLN A 299 -14.30 4.29 14.48
C GLN A 299 -15.71 4.17 13.85
N GLY A 300 -16.75 4.34 14.66
CA GLY A 300 -18.15 4.42 14.20
C GLY A 300 -18.68 3.13 13.56
N ALA A 301 -19.67 3.31 12.66
CA ALA A 301 -20.40 2.23 12.03
C ALA A 301 -19.54 1.25 11.21
N GLU A 302 -18.44 1.71 10.65
CA GLU A 302 -17.54 0.87 9.84
C GLU A 302 -16.88 -0.23 10.69
N LEU A 303 -16.49 0.10 11.94
CA LEU A 303 -15.99 -0.91 12.87
C LEU A 303 -17.09 -1.93 13.22
N ASP A 304 -18.33 -1.47 13.40
CA ASP A 304 -19.44 -2.35 13.70
C ASP A 304 -19.73 -3.32 12.55
N LEU A 305 -19.70 -2.83 11.30
CA LEU A 305 -19.88 -3.65 10.11
C LEU A 305 -18.76 -4.67 9.95
N HIS A 306 -17.50 -4.25 10.09
CA HIS A 306 -16.34 -5.15 10.02
C HIS A 306 -16.40 -6.23 11.11
N ALA A 307 -16.68 -5.85 12.34
CA ALA A 307 -16.73 -6.78 13.48
C ALA A 307 -17.87 -7.79 13.34
N ALA A 308 -19.07 -7.36 12.90
CA ALA A 308 -20.18 -8.26 12.63
C ALA A 308 -19.87 -9.23 11.48
N TRP A 309 -19.20 -8.75 10.43
CA TRP A 309 -18.75 -9.60 9.34
C TRP A 309 -17.75 -10.66 9.82
N CYS A 310 -16.74 -10.26 10.65
CA CYS A 310 -15.76 -11.19 11.24
C CYS A 310 -16.44 -12.27 12.10
N ALA A 311 -17.39 -11.88 12.97
CA ALA A 311 -18.16 -12.83 13.79
C ALA A 311 -18.93 -13.84 12.93
N GLY A 312 -19.63 -13.36 11.89
CA GLY A 312 -20.36 -14.23 10.96
C GLY A 312 -19.47 -15.23 10.23
N HIS A 313 -18.26 -14.79 9.78
CA HIS A 313 -17.27 -15.66 9.15
C HIS A 313 -16.64 -16.67 10.11
N ALA A 314 -16.54 -16.32 11.39
CA ALA A 314 -16.12 -17.23 12.44
C ALA A 314 -17.18 -18.25 12.86
N GLY A 315 -18.37 -18.20 12.26
CA GLY A 315 -19.51 -19.06 12.63
C GLY A 315 -20.20 -18.64 13.93
N GLU A 316 -19.98 -17.42 14.39
CA GLU A 316 -20.58 -16.83 15.58
C GLU A 316 -21.84 -16.04 15.20
N ASP A 317 -22.68 -15.75 16.19
CA ASP A 317 -23.79 -14.82 15.98
C ASP A 317 -23.23 -13.41 15.74
N PRO A 318 -23.54 -12.76 14.61
CA PRO A 318 -22.98 -11.47 14.25
C PRO A 318 -23.26 -10.33 15.23
N GLN A 319 -24.30 -10.44 16.06
CA GLN A 319 -24.63 -9.40 17.05
C GLN A 319 -23.89 -9.61 18.36
N SER A 320 -23.89 -10.82 18.90
CA SER A 320 -23.26 -11.12 20.20
C SER A 320 -21.75 -11.32 20.08
N GLY A 321 -21.25 -11.89 18.96
CA GLY A 321 -19.81 -12.09 18.70
C GLY A 321 -19.05 -10.81 18.32
N ALA A 322 -19.73 -9.82 17.75
CA ALA A 322 -19.09 -8.63 17.22
C ALA A 322 -18.25 -7.84 18.24
N ASP A 323 -18.62 -7.84 19.54
CA ASP A 323 -17.88 -7.05 20.53
C ASP A 323 -16.46 -7.60 20.76
N PHE A 324 -16.29 -8.90 20.73
CA PHE A 324 -14.97 -9.52 20.76
C PHE A 324 -14.10 -9.04 19.58
N HIS A 325 -14.64 -9.03 18.36
CA HIS A 325 -13.90 -8.57 17.18
C HIS A 325 -13.61 -7.07 17.22
N ARG A 326 -14.48 -6.21 17.74
CA ARG A 326 -14.18 -4.79 17.99
C ARG A 326 -13.02 -4.62 18.96
N TRP A 327 -13.03 -5.42 20.03
CA TRP A 327 -11.94 -5.40 21.02
C TRP A 327 -10.61 -5.85 20.43
N LEU A 328 -10.59 -6.86 19.54
CA LEU A 328 -9.40 -7.28 18.82
C LEU A 328 -8.81 -6.15 17.97
N VAL A 329 -9.66 -5.45 17.21
CA VAL A 329 -9.22 -4.28 16.42
C VAL A 329 -8.63 -3.20 17.32
N TRP A 330 -9.26 -2.91 18.46
CA TRP A 330 -8.74 -1.95 19.42
C TRP A 330 -7.39 -2.32 20.01
N LEU A 331 -7.18 -3.59 20.34
CA LEU A 331 -5.87 -4.07 20.83
C LEU A 331 -4.79 -3.91 19.76
N THR A 332 -5.12 -4.28 18.52
CA THR A 332 -4.17 -4.19 17.41
C THR A 332 -3.80 -2.73 17.11
N ASP A 333 -4.80 -1.83 17.13
CA ASP A 333 -4.60 -0.39 17.02
C ASP A 333 -3.66 0.14 18.12
N ALA A 334 -3.83 -0.30 19.37
CA ALA A 334 -2.99 0.09 20.48
C ALA A 334 -1.55 -0.40 20.36
N GLN A 335 -1.33 -1.62 19.84
CA GLN A 335 0.02 -2.16 19.63
C GLN A 335 0.70 -1.53 18.40
N LEU A 336 -0.04 -1.18 17.35
CA LEU A 336 0.49 -0.36 16.23
C LEU A 336 0.97 1.01 16.74
N ALA A 337 0.17 1.67 17.57
CA ALA A 337 0.57 2.91 18.22
C ALA A 337 1.84 2.75 19.06
N ALA A 338 1.98 1.63 19.77
CA ALA A 338 3.17 1.33 20.57
C ALA A 338 4.41 1.10 19.68
N ALA A 339 4.27 0.41 18.54
CA ALA A 339 5.36 0.21 17.59
C ALA A 339 5.84 1.55 16.99
N GLN A 340 4.92 2.43 16.58
CA GLN A 340 5.28 3.76 16.09
C GLN A 340 5.96 4.60 17.17
N ARG A 341 5.46 4.59 18.42
CA ARG A 341 6.14 5.28 19.53
C ARG A 341 7.55 4.74 19.74
N ALA A 342 7.74 3.42 19.75
CA ALA A 342 9.06 2.80 19.90
C ALA A 342 10.03 3.23 18.80
N ALA A 343 9.57 3.35 17.55
CA ALA A 343 10.35 3.86 16.44
C ALA A 343 10.76 5.33 16.65
N LYS A 344 9.81 6.18 17.04
CA LYS A 344 10.08 7.61 17.31
C LYS A 344 11.03 7.81 18.49
N GLU A 345 10.84 7.07 19.59
CA GLU A 345 11.73 7.08 20.77
C GLU A 345 13.12 6.53 20.46
N ALA A 346 13.26 5.69 19.44
CA ALA A 346 14.55 5.23 18.93
C ALA A 346 15.24 6.25 18.00
N GLY A 347 14.64 7.43 17.77
CA GLY A 347 15.21 8.51 16.98
C GLY A 347 14.85 8.46 15.50
N MET A 348 13.93 7.60 15.06
CA MET A 348 13.51 7.55 13.67
C MET A 348 12.75 8.81 13.26
N ALA A 349 13.24 9.51 12.25
CA ALA A 349 12.61 10.73 11.74
C ALA A 349 11.22 10.45 11.16
N VAL A 350 11.06 9.33 10.46
CA VAL A 350 9.78 8.88 9.88
C VAL A 350 9.07 7.89 10.81
N GLY A 351 9.72 6.80 11.21
CA GLY A 351 9.14 5.71 12.00
C GLY A 351 8.62 4.60 11.11
N ILE A 352 7.43 4.06 11.41
CA ILE A 352 6.85 2.95 10.65
C ILE A 352 6.21 3.47 9.36
N VAL A 353 6.57 2.86 8.24
CA VAL A 353 5.96 3.06 6.93
C VAL A 353 5.00 1.90 6.70
N HIS A 354 3.71 2.22 6.69
CA HIS A 354 2.66 1.25 6.37
C HIS A 354 2.59 1.03 4.86
N ASP A 355 2.06 -0.11 4.45
CA ASP A 355 1.85 -0.47 3.04
C ASP A 355 0.36 -0.66 2.76
N LEU A 356 -0.16 0.04 1.75
CA LEU A 356 -1.56 -0.05 1.34
C LEU A 356 -1.68 -0.92 0.09
N ALA A 357 -2.34 -2.07 0.23
CA ALA A 357 -2.65 -2.97 -0.88
C ALA A 357 -3.56 -2.30 -1.93
N VAL A 358 -3.45 -2.72 -3.19
CA VAL A 358 -4.26 -2.19 -4.32
C VAL A 358 -5.76 -2.37 -4.08
N GLY A 359 -6.17 -3.53 -3.58
CA GLY A 359 -7.56 -3.88 -3.41
C GLY A 359 -7.82 -4.78 -2.21
N VAL A 360 -9.00 -5.39 -2.18
CA VAL A 360 -9.44 -6.31 -1.15
C VAL A 360 -9.92 -7.61 -1.76
N HIS A 361 -10.02 -8.66 -0.96
CA HIS A 361 -10.63 -9.91 -1.37
C HIS A 361 -12.11 -9.70 -1.75
N PRO A 362 -12.63 -10.32 -2.81
CA PRO A 362 -14.03 -10.12 -3.25
C PRO A 362 -15.07 -10.48 -2.19
N GLU A 363 -14.76 -11.43 -1.31
CA GLU A 363 -15.60 -11.84 -0.18
C GLU A 363 -15.19 -11.13 1.13
N GLY A 364 -14.25 -10.17 1.08
CA GLY A 364 -13.79 -9.43 2.24
C GLY A 364 -14.84 -8.49 2.82
N SER A 365 -14.62 -8.06 4.08
CA SER A 365 -15.58 -7.19 4.79
C SER A 365 -15.78 -5.84 4.12
N ASP A 366 -14.73 -5.29 3.46
CA ASP A 366 -14.85 -4.02 2.74
C ASP A 366 -15.69 -4.14 1.45
N ALA A 367 -15.64 -5.31 0.76
CA ALA A 367 -16.35 -5.54 -0.50
C ALA A 367 -17.78 -6.09 -0.29
N THR A 368 -18.00 -6.88 0.77
CA THR A 368 -19.29 -7.55 1.00
C THR A 368 -20.41 -6.55 1.22
N GLY A 369 -21.43 -6.60 0.35
CA GLY A 369 -22.59 -5.68 0.44
C GLY A 369 -22.29 -4.23 0.03
N ALA A 370 -21.05 -3.87 -0.29
CA ALA A 370 -20.66 -2.50 -0.61
C ALA A 370 -20.94 -2.14 -2.08
N PRO A 371 -21.81 -1.15 -2.36
CA PRO A 371 -22.23 -0.81 -3.74
C PRO A 371 -21.15 -0.07 -4.53
N HIS A 372 -20.07 0.34 -3.88
CA HIS A 372 -18.96 1.07 -4.50
C HIS A 372 -17.85 0.16 -5.05
N TYR A 373 -18.00 -1.17 -4.93
CA TYR A 373 -17.15 -2.14 -5.64
C TYR A 373 -17.86 -2.71 -6.87
N ALA A 374 -17.12 -2.87 -7.96
CA ALA A 374 -17.55 -3.65 -9.12
C ALA A 374 -17.38 -5.15 -8.83
N ARG A 375 -18.27 -6.02 -9.34
CA ARG A 375 -18.30 -7.42 -8.92
C ARG A 375 -17.98 -8.42 -10.02
N ALA A 376 -18.36 -8.11 -11.27
CA ALA A 376 -18.12 -8.99 -12.42
C ALA A 376 -16.83 -8.63 -13.18
N VAL A 377 -15.91 -7.94 -12.51
CA VAL A 377 -14.59 -7.60 -13.02
C VAL A 377 -13.57 -7.70 -11.89
N SER A 378 -12.32 -7.96 -12.25
CA SER A 378 -11.16 -7.92 -11.33
C SER A 378 -10.13 -6.90 -11.79
N VAL A 379 -9.26 -6.48 -10.86
CA VAL A 379 -8.09 -5.65 -11.15
C VAL A 379 -6.93 -6.52 -11.55
N GLY A 380 -6.13 -6.05 -12.51
CA GLY A 380 -4.89 -6.69 -12.90
C GLY A 380 -3.96 -5.76 -13.66
N ALA A 381 -3.11 -6.33 -14.50
CA ALA A 381 -2.23 -5.61 -15.40
C ALA A 381 -2.23 -6.25 -16.79
N PRO A 382 -2.17 -5.44 -17.88
CA PRO A 382 -2.03 -5.98 -19.22
C PRO A 382 -0.67 -6.67 -19.39
N PRO A 383 -0.49 -7.46 -20.47
CA PRO A 383 0.83 -7.97 -20.85
C PRO A 383 1.85 -6.84 -21.00
N ASP A 384 3.03 -7.05 -20.44
CA ASP A 384 4.16 -6.14 -20.52
C ASP A 384 5.49 -6.90 -20.73
N ALA A 385 6.62 -6.18 -20.70
CA ALA A 385 7.94 -6.78 -20.86
C ALA A 385 8.33 -7.74 -19.71
N PHE A 386 7.71 -7.61 -18.53
CA PHE A 386 7.98 -8.43 -17.35
C PHE A 386 7.03 -9.61 -17.24
N ASN A 387 5.79 -9.46 -17.72
CA ASN A 387 4.78 -10.51 -17.73
C ASN A 387 4.01 -10.53 -19.07
N ALA A 388 4.48 -11.36 -20.01
CA ALA A 388 3.91 -11.46 -21.35
C ALA A 388 2.45 -12.00 -21.39
N ARG A 389 1.93 -12.54 -20.27
CA ARG A 389 0.55 -13.05 -20.17
C ARG A 389 -0.41 -12.05 -19.53
N GLY A 390 0.11 -10.95 -18.98
CA GLY A 390 -0.65 -10.08 -18.08
C GLY A 390 -0.90 -10.75 -16.71
N GLN A 391 -1.58 -10.04 -15.83
CA GLN A 391 -1.87 -10.50 -14.48
C GLN A 391 -3.33 -10.23 -14.13
N ASP A 392 -3.98 -11.17 -13.47
CA ASP A 392 -5.25 -10.98 -12.78
C ASP A 392 -5.00 -11.17 -11.28
N TRP A 393 -5.27 -10.11 -10.50
CA TRP A 393 -5.05 -10.13 -9.06
C TRP A 393 -6.29 -10.62 -8.29
N GLY A 394 -7.43 -10.80 -8.96
CA GLY A 394 -8.67 -11.28 -8.37
C GLY A 394 -9.27 -10.32 -7.35
N LEU A 395 -9.05 -9.02 -7.50
CA LEU A 395 -9.48 -7.97 -6.58
C LEU A 395 -10.58 -7.13 -7.24
N PRO A 396 -11.78 -6.95 -6.63
CA PRO A 396 -12.80 -6.08 -7.18
C PRO A 396 -12.34 -4.61 -7.13
N PRO A 397 -12.42 -3.86 -8.23
CA PRO A 397 -12.09 -2.44 -8.24
C PRO A 397 -13.22 -1.61 -7.64
N TRP A 398 -12.87 -0.41 -7.14
CA TRP A 398 -13.88 0.58 -6.84
C TRP A 398 -14.52 1.14 -8.11
N ARG A 399 -15.80 1.41 -8.05
CA ARG A 399 -16.56 2.08 -9.12
C ARG A 399 -16.36 3.59 -9.04
N PRO A 400 -15.77 4.23 -10.08
CA PRO A 400 -15.50 5.67 -10.07
C PRO A 400 -16.76 6.53 -9.88
N ASP A 401 -17.88 6.13 -10.51
CA ASP A 401 -19.18 6.81 -10.41
C ASP A 401 -19.74 6.79 -8.98
N ARG A 402 -19.56 5.67 -8.27
CA ARG A 402 -20.02 5.52 -6.88
C ARG A 402 -19.13 6.27 -5.90
N LEU A 403 -17.82 6.28 -6.11
CA LEU A 403 -16.92 7.11 -5.32
C LEU A 403 -17.28 8.58 -5.43
N ALA A 404 -17.44 9.09 -6.66
CA ALA A 404 -17.81 10.48 -6.89
C ALA A 404 -19.17 10.83 -6.27
N SER A 405 -20.18 9.94 -6.37
CA SER A 405 -21.51 10.17 -5.81
C SER A 405 -21.57 10.23 -4.30
N THR A 406 -20.62 9.57 -3.61
CA THR A 406 -20.50 9.57 -2.14
C THR A 406 -19.50 10.64 -1.64
N GLY A 407 -18.98 11.52 -2.52
CA GLY A 407 -17.93 12.47 -2.17
C GLY A 407 -16.65 11.77 -1.68
N TYR A 408 -16.36 10.58 -2.21
CA TYR A 408 -15.22 9.71 -1.86
C TYR A 408 -15.19 9.27 -0.39
N ALA A 409 -16.33 9.25 0.31
CA ALA A 409 -16.37 8.87 1.73
C ALA A 409 -15.67 7.52 2.03
N PRO A 410 -15.85 6.42 1.25
CA PRO A 410 -15.16 5.17 1.48
C PRO A 410 -13.62 5.29 1.36
N PHE A 411 -13.12 6.03 0.37
CA PHE A 411 -11.69 6.26 0.19
C PHE A 411 -11.08 7.09 1.32
N ARG A 412 -11.79 8.13 1.78
CA ARG A 412 -11.37 8.93 2.94
C ARG A 412 -11.32 8.10 4.21
N ALA A 413 -12.32 7.26 4.44
CA ALA A 413 -12.36 6.36 5.60
C ALA A 413 -11.18 5.38 5.59
N LEU A 414 -10.84 4.83 4.41
CA LEU A 414 -9.65 4.01 4.22
C LEU A 414 -8.38 4.79 4.57
N LEU A 415 -8.16 5.95 3.97
CA LEU A 415 -6.96 6.75 4.21
C LEU A 415 -6.78 7.11 5.68
N ARG A 416 -7.84 7.52 6.38
CA ARG A 416 -7.80 7.80 7.83
C ARG A 416 -7.40 6.56 8.64
N GLY A 417 -7.89 5.39 8.26
CA GLY A 417 -7.53 4.11 8.90
C GLY A 417 -6.05 3.80 8.74
N VAL A 418 -5.54 3.83 7.50
CA VAL A 418 -4.15 3.42 7.21
C VAL A 418 -3.10 4.45 7.62
N PHE A 419 -3.45 5.74 7.68
CA PHE A 419 -2.54 6.77 8.18
C PHE A 419 -2.46 6.79 9.72
N ARG A 420 -3.37 6.13 10.39
CA ARG A 420 -3.35 6.05 11.84
C ARG A 420 -2.04 5.41 12.32
N TYR A 421 -1.26 6.17 13.07
CA TYR A 421 0.09 5.80 13.55
C TYR A 421 1.14 5.54 12.44
N ALA A 422 0.89 5.91 11.20
CA ALA A 422 1.89 5.84 10.14
C ALA A 422 2.84 7.05 10.18
N GLY A 423 4.13 6.81 10.07
CA GLY A 423 5.10 7.87 9.75
C GLY A 423 5.13 8.18 8.25
N ALA A 424 4.83 7.16 7.44
CA ALA A 424 4.60 7.26 6.00
C ALA A 424 3.64 6.15 5.54
N LEU A 425 3.03 6.35 4.38
CA LEU A 425 2.23 5.35 3.68
C LEU A 425 2.84 5.05 2.32
N ARG A 426 3.23 3.79 2.07
CA ARG A 426 3.47 3.29 0.73
C ARG A 426 2.15 2.87 0.10
N ILE A 427 1.92 3.30 -1.11
CA ILE A 427 0.73 2.92 -1.89
C ILE A 427 1.17 1.96 -2.98
N ASP A 428 0.71 0.73 -2.87
CA ASP A 428 0.93 -0.29 -3.88
C ASP A 428 0.23 0.09 -5.17
N HIS A 429 0.93 0.00 -6.31
CA HIS A 429 0.41 0.37 -7.63
C HIS A 429 -0.28 1.76 -7.62
N VAL A 430 0.48 2.82 -7.31
CA VAL A 430 -0.07 4.20 -7.14
C VAL A 430 -0.80 4.73 -8.37
N MET A 431 -0.53 4.16 -9.57
CA MET A 431 -1.28 4.45 -10.80
C MET A 431 -2.78 4.17 -10.65
N GLY A 432 -3.16 3.32 -9.70
CA GLY A 432 -4.55 3.04 -9.35
C GLY A 432 -5.36 4.25 -8.87
N LEU A 433 -4.70 5.36 -8.49
CA LEU A 433 -5.37 6.64 -8.24
C LEU A 433 -5.87 7.31 -9.54
N PHE A 434 -5.32 6.93 -10.70
CA PHE A 434 -5.59 7.55 -12.00
C PHE A 434 -6.33 6.59 -12.94
N ARG A 435 -5.93 5.32 -12.99
CA ARG A 435 -6.59 4.28 -13.77
C ARG A 435 -6.23 2.89 -13.25
N LEU A 436 -7.14 1.92 -13.44
CA LEU A 436 -6.90 0.51 -13.19
C LEU A 436 -7.26 -0.32 -14.43
N TRP A 437 -6.55 -1.43 -14.60
CA TRP A 437 -6.86 -2.44 -15.63
C TRP A 437 -7.95 -3.35 -15.11
N TRP A 438 -9.14 -3.30 -15.71
CA TRP A 438 -10.30 -4.12 -15.35
C TRP A 438 -10.42 -5.30 -16.30
N ILE A 439 -10.50 -6.49 -15.75
CA ILE A 439 -10.62 -7.75 -16.46
C ILE A 439 -12.02 -8.30 -16.20
N PRO A 440 -12.90 -8.40 -17.20
CA PRO A 440 -14.21 -9.04 -17.04
C PRO A 440 -14.07 -10.51 -16.61
N GLU A 441 -14.96 -10.97 -15.76
CA GLU A 441 -14.98 -12.35 -15.28
C GLU A 441 -14.99 -13.34 -16.45
N GLY A 442 -14.13 -14.37 -16.37
CA GLY A 442 -13.98 -15.40 -17.40
C GLY A 442 -13.18 -15.00 -18.64
N THR A 443 -12.59 -13.79 -18.68
CA THR A 443 -11.70 -13.37 -19.78
C THR A 443 -10.23 -13.48 -19.40
N PRO A 444 -9.31 -13.67 -20.37
CA PRO A 444 -7.87 -13.65 -20.09
C PRO A 444 -7.41 -12.26 -19.60
N PRO A 445 -6.33 -12.19 -18.79
CA PRO A 445 -5.79 -10.91 -18.32
C PRO A 445 -5.42 -9.94 -19.46
N ALA A 446 -5.05 -10.44 -20.63
CA ALA A 446 -4.72 -9.63 -21.81
C ALA A 446 -5.93 -8.92 -22.45
N GLU A 447 -7.15 -9.33 -22.11
CA GLU A 447 -8.39 -8.83 -22.72
C GLU A 447 -9.15 -7.86 -21.80
N GLY A 448 -8.47 -7.20 -20.89
CA GLY A 448 -9.06 -6.16 -20.02
C GLY A 448 -9.18 -4.80 -20.72
N ALA A 449 -9.58 -3.80 -19.95
CA ALA A 449 -9.62 -2.39 -20.34
C ALA A 449 -9.18 -1.47 -19.19
N TYR A 450 -8.48 -0.40 -19.48
CA TYR A 450 -8.26 0.65 -18.48
C TYR A 450 -9.54 1.42 -18.21
N VAL A 451 -9.84 1.59 -16.91
CA VAL A 451 -10.91 2.46 -16.42
C VAL A 451 -10.28 3.60 -15.64
N ALA A 452 -10.60 4.83 -16.04
CA ALA A 452 -10.08 6.04 -15.44
C ALA A 452 -10.80 6.37 -14.13
N TYR A 453 -10.04 6.92 -13.19
CA TYR A 453 -10.52 7.54 -11.96
C TYR A 453 -10.27 9.06 -12.02
N ASP A 454 -10.97 9.81 -11.18
CA ASP A 454 -10.63 11.22 -10.97
C ASP A 454 -9.35 11.30 -10.12
N GLY A 455 -8.21 11.26 -10.81
CA GLY A 455 -6.90 11.27 -10.18
C GLY A 455 -6.62 12.54 -9.40
N GLU A 456 -7.22 13.67 -9.78
CA GLU A 456 -7.06 14.93 -9.05
C GLU A 456 -7.78 14.88 -7.71
N ALA A 457 -9.02 14.40 -7.68
CA ALA A 457 -9.79 14.22 -6.45
C ALA A 457 -9.14 13.19 -5.50
N MET A 458 -8.73 12.04 -6.04
CA MET A 458 -8.08 11.00 -5.23
C MET A 458 -6.73 11.47 -4.67
N LEU A 459 -5.94 12.18 -5.48
CA LEU A 459 -4.65 12.74 -5.03
C LEU A 459 -4.85 13.85 -4.00
N ALA A 460 -5.85 14.71 -4.17
CA ALA A 460 -6.17 15.76 -3.21
C ALA A 460 -6.58 15.20 -1.84
N LEU A 461 -7.41 14.16 -1.82
CA LEU A 461 -7.78 13.47 -0.58
C LEU A 461 -6.59 12.79 0.07
N LEU A 462 -5.73 12.14 -0.71
CA LEU A 462 -4.50 11.51 -0.22
C LEU A 462 -3.59 12.54 0.47
N VAL A 463 -3.35 13.68 -0.18
CA VAL A 463 -2.52 14.76 0.36
C VAL A 463 -3.15 15.39 1.60
N LEU A 464 -4.47 15.58 1.60
CA LEU A 464 -5.21 16.11 2.74
C LEU A 464 -5.09 15.20 3.97
N GLU A 465 -5.35 13.91 3.82
CA GLU A 465 -5.30 12.98 4.97
C GLU A 465 -3.85 12.70 5.41
N ALA A 466 -2.88 12.69 4.49
CA ALA A 466 -1.45 12.65 4.82
C ALA A 466 -1.02 13.87 5.64
N HIS A 467 -1.48 15.07 5.25
CA HIS A 467 -1.22 16.31 5.99
C HIS A 467 -1.80 16.26 7.41
N ARG A 468 -3.04 15.79 7.57
CA ARG A 468 -3.70 15.61 8.87
C ARG A 468 -2.95 14.65 9.77
N ALA A 469 -2.39 13.59 9.20
CA ALA A 469 -1.61 12.60 9.92
C ALA A 469 -0.15 13.04 10.18
N GLY A 470 0.34 14.07 9.49
CA GLY A 470 1.75 14.44 9.49
C GLY A 470 2.65 13.37 8.87
N ALA A 471 2.12 12.53 7.97
CA ALA A 471 2.77 11.37 7.39
C ALA A 471 3.22 11.62 5.95
N LEU A 472 4.33 11.01 5.55
CA LEU A 472 4.80 11.03 4.16
C LEU A 472 3.94 10.12 3.28
N VAL A 473 4.03 10.31 1.96
CA VAL A 473 3.45 9.40 0.98
C VAL A 473 4.51 8.92 0.00
N ILE A 474 4.55 7.60 -0.22
CA ILE A 474 5.43 6.92 -1.15
C ILE A 474 4.55 6.14 -2.13
N GLY A 475 4.58 6.49 -3.41
CA GLY A 475 3.89 5.74 -4.44
C GLY A 475 4.81 4.69 -5.08
N GLU A 476 4.36 3.46 -5.14
CA GLU A 476 4.98 2.48 -6.02
C GLU A 476 4.54 2.79 -7.45
N ASP A 477 5.48 3.30 -8.26
CA ASP A 477 5.28 3.77 -9.64
C ASP A 477 6.14 2.99 -10.64
N LEU A 478 6.30 1.68 -10.39
CA LEU A 478 7.00 0.74 -11.25
C LEU A 478 6.10 0.25 -12.41
N GLY A 479 6.71 -0.31 -13.45
CA GLY A 479 5.99 -0.83 -14.62
C GLY A 479 5.50 0.25 -15.59
N THR A 480 4.36 0.01 -16.26
CA THR A 480 3.81 0.91 -17.31
C THR A 480 3.06 2.08 -16.69
N VAL A 481 3.72 3.22 -16.60
CA VAL A 481 3.16 4.45 -16.02
C VAL A 481 2.59 5.35 -17.13
N GLN A 482 1.35 5.80 -16.94
CA GLN A 482 0.72 6.76 -17.86
C GLN A 482 1.50 8.08 -17.88
N PRO A 483 1.72 8.71 -19.06
CA PRO A 483 2.33 10.02 -19.15
C PRO A 483 1.64 11.06 -18.24
N GLY A 484 2.44 11.85 -17.54
CA GLY A 484 1.95 12.89 -16.62
C GLY A 484 1.70 12.45 -15.19
N VAL A 485 1.55 11.14 -14.90
CA VAL A 485 1.29 10.65 -13.53
C VAL A 485 2.45 10.95 -12.60
N ARG A 486 3.69 10.59 -12.96
CA ARG A 486 4.87 10.89 -12.13
C ARG A 486 5.02 12.38 -11.83
N GLN A 487 4.75 13.23 -12.82
CA GLN A 487 4.78 14.68 -12.67
C GLN A 487 3.67 15.17 -11.71
N ALA A 488 2.46 14.62 -11.80
CA ALA A 488 1.36 14.96 -10.90
C ALA A 488 1.69 14.55 -9.45
N LEU A 489 2.22 13.35 -9.23
CA LEU A 489 2.65 12.87 -7.92
C LEU A 489 3.77 13.74 -7.33
N ALA A 490 4.84 13.99 -8.08
CA ALA A 490 5.97 14.79 -7.65
C ALA A 490 5.57 16.25 -7.32
N ARG A 491 4.68 16.85 -8.11
CA ARG A 491 4.15 18.19 -7.85
C ARG A 491 3.48 18.25 -6.47
N ARG A 492 2.81 17.19 -6.06
CA ARG A 492 2.08 17.10 -4.80
C ARG A 492 2.91 16.52 -3.64
N GLY A 493 4.20 16.33 -3.83
CA GLY A 493 5.11 15.86 -2.79
C GLY A 493 4.97 14.36 -2.47
N VAL A 494 4.36 13.58 -3.36
CA VAL A 494 4.35 12.14 -3.28
C VAL A 494 5.66 11.60 -3.84
N LEU A 495 6.40 10.87 -3.00
CA LEU A 495 7.65 10.23 -3.41
C LEU A 495 7.36 9.06 -4.36
N GLY A 496 8.25 8.81 -5.31
CA GLY A 496 8.21 7.59 -6.11
C GLY A 496 9.01 6.44 -5.50
N THR A 497 9.05 5.31 -6.19
CA THR A 497 9.88 4.15 -5.86
C THR A 497 10.89 3.90 -6.97
N SER A 498 12.18 3.82 -6.63
CA SER A 498 13.26 3.50 -7.56
C SER A 498 13.93 2.19 -7.14
N VAL A 499 13.98 1.23 -8.06
CA VAL A 499 14.63 -0.07 -7.85
C VAL A 499 15.87 -0.13 -8.70
N LEU A 500 17.02 -0.46 -8.11
CA LEU A 500 18.33 -0.40 -8.73
C LEU A 500 18.37 -1.06 -10.11
N TRP A 501 17.84 -2.26 -10.23
CA TRP A 501 17.88 -3.04 -11.48
C TRP A 501 17.15 -2.38 -12.65
N PHE A 502 16.26 -1.40 -12.41
CA PHE A 502 15.45 -0.72 -13.41
C PHE A 502 15.94 0.68 -13.77
N GLU A 503 16.88 1.23 -12.99
CA GLU A 503 17.40 2.59 -13.19
C GLU A 503 18.52 2.60 -14.25
N ARG A 504 18.12 2.74 -15.52
CA ARG A 504 18.98 2.69 -16.68
C ARG A 504 18.70 3.83 -17.64
N ASP A 505 19.65 4.14 -18.52
CA ASP A 505 19.47 5.10 -19.60
C ASP A 505 18.68 4.48 -20.77
N TRP A 506 17.38 4.27 -20.56
CA TRP A 506 16.48 3.66 -21.56
C TRP A 506 16.31 4.50 -22.84
N GLY A 507 16.64 5.80 -22.79
CA GLY A 507 16.66 6.69 -23.96
C GLY A 507 18.00 6.70 -24.69
N GLY A 508 19.01 6.04 -24.15
CA GLY A 508 20.39 5.99 -24.68
C GLY A 508 20.84 4.56 -24.96
N ASP A 509 21.89 4.13 -24.26
CA ASP A 509 22.57 2.84 -24.47
C ASP A 509 22.04 1.70 -23.58
N GLY A 510 21.12 1.99 -22.66
CA GLY A 510 20.57 1.03 -21.70
C GLY A 510 21.52 0.69 -20.54
N GLU A 511 22.62 1.43 -20.41
CA GLU A 511 23.57 1.25 -19.29
C GLU A 511 22.98 1.73 -17.95
N PRO A 512 23.46 1.21 -16.79
CA PRO A 512 23.04 1.69 -15.48
C PRO A 512 23.22 3.20 -15.32
N LEU A 513 22.24 3.88 -14.71
CA LEU A 513 22.37 5.31 -14.44
C LEU A 513 23.40 5.55 -13.34
N GLU A 514 24.27 6.56 -13.55
CA GLU A 514 25.13 7.07 -12.51
C GLU A 514 24.33 7.58 -11.30
N PRO A 515 24.87 7.52 -10.07
CA PRO A 515 24.11 7.89 -8.87
C PRO A 515 23.48 9.28 -8.94
N GLU A 516 24.20 10.26 -9.50
CA GLU A 516 23.78 11.67 -9.57
C GLU A 516 22.59 11.90 -10.51
N ARG A 517 22.35 10.98 -11.44
CA ARG A 517 21.24 11.05 -12.41
C ARG A 517 19.93 10.49 -11.87
N TRP A 518 19.95 9.86 -10.69
CA TRP A 518 18.73 9.35 -10.06
C TRP A 518 17.81 10.47 -9.59
N ARG A 519 16.51 10.19 -9.55
CA ARG A 519 15.55 11.14 -8.97
C ARG A 519 15.73 11.26 -7.46
N ALA A 520 15.57 12.48 -6.93
CA ALA A 520 15.71 12.74 -5.50
C ALA A 520 14.44 12.35 -4.72
N ASP A 521 13.27 12.71 -5.22
CA ASP A 521 12.00 12.50 -4.53
C ASP A 521 11.51 11.03 -4.69
N CYS A 522 12.27 10.09 -4.08
CA CYS A 522 11.93 8.67 -4.10
C CYS A 522 12.41 7.90 -2.85
N LEU A 523 11.84 6.72 -2.67
CA LEU A 523 12.43 5.61 -1.93
C LEU A 523 13.26 4.78 -2.92
N ALA A 524 14.56 4.70 -2.72
CA ALA A 524 15.47 3.88 -3.52
C ALA A 524 15.79 2.58 -2.78
N THR A 525 15.76 1.46 -3.48
CA THR A 525 16.13 0.14 -2.96
C THR A 525 16.82 -0.70 -4.02
N VAL A 526 17.58 -1.72 -3.62
CA VAL A 526 18.16 -2.68 -4.59
C VAL A 526 17.07 -3.61 -5.11
N THR A 527 16.22 -4.13 -4.22
CA THR A 527 15.20 -5.12 -4.55
C THR A 527 13.92 -4.91 -3.72
N THR A 528 12.86 -5.65 -4.05
CA THR A 528 11.58 -5.67 -3.33
C THR A 528 11.17 -7.11 -3.01
N HIS A 529 10.03 -7.29 -2.36
CA HIS A 529 9.48 -8.62 -2.06
C HIS A 529 9.07 -9.42 -3.32
N ASP A 530 8.83 -8.76 -4.45
CA ASP A 530 8.43 -9.38 -5.73
C ASP A 530 9.61 -9.69 -6.65
N LEU A 531 10.81 -9.29 -6.24
CA LEU A 531 12.04 -9.50 -6.98
C LEU A 531 12.94 -10.48 -6.25
N PRO A 532 13.91 -11.09 -6.95
CA PRO A 532 14.91 -11.91 -6.29
C PRO A 532 15.67 -11.13 -5.22
N PRO A 533 15.94 -11.70 -4.03
CA PRO A 533 16.93 -11.15 -3.12
C PRO A 533 18.26 -10.92 -3.83
N THR A 534 18.99 -9.89 -3.44
CA THR A 534 20.22 -9.45 -4.13
C THR A 534 21.24 -10.59 -4.24
N ALA A 535 21.42 -11.38 -3.18
CA ALA A 535 22.33 -12.53 -3.20
C ALA A 535 21.90 -13.62 -4.21
N ALA A 536 20.58 -13.82 -4.39
CA ALA A 536 20.06 -14.75 -5.41
C ALA A 536 20.25 -14.22 -6.84
N LYS A 537 20.10 -12.91 -7.04
CA LYS A 537 20.36 -12.23 -8.32
C LYS A 537 21.85 -12.35 -8.69
N LEU A 538 22.75 -12.01 -7.79
CA LEU A 538 24.21 -12.10 -8.00
C LEU A 538 24.66 -13.54 -8.31
N ALA A 539 24.03 -14.54 -7.71
CA ALA A 539 24.35 -15.95 -7.94
C ALA A 539 23.63 -16.58 -9.16
N GLY A 540 22.68 -15.88 -9.80
CA GLY A 540 21.83 -16.42 -10.87
C GLY A 540 20.84 -17.49 -10.40
N SER A 541 20.76 -17.80 -9.11
CA SER A 541 19.95 -18.91 -8.57
C SER A 541 18.44 -18.68 -8.71
N HIS A 542 17.99 -17.45 -8.89
CA HIS A 542 16.60 -17.10 -9.17
C HIS A 542 16.15 -17.57 -10.58
N VAL A 543 17.06 -17.59 -11.57
CA VAL A 543 16.77 -18.12 -12.91
C VAL A 543 16.55 -19.63 -12.83
N GLU A 544 17.39 -20.34 -12.06
CA GLU A 544 17.26 -21.78 -11.83
C GLU A 544 15.95 -22.13 -11.09
N LEU A 545 15.55 -21.31 -10.13
CA LEU A 545 14.27 -21.48 -9.42
C LEU A 545 13.09 -21.34 -10.40
N ARG A 546 13.10 -20.30 -11.24
CA ARG A 546 12.04 -20.06 -12.25
C ARG A 546 11.99 -21.15 -13.30
N ASP A 547 13.16 -21.65 -13.77
CA ASP A 547 13.28 -22.77 -14.71
C ASP A 547 12.65 -24.04 -14.14
N ARG A 548 13.04 -24.41 -12.92
CA ARG A 548 12.50 -25.58 -12.22
C ARG A 548 10.97 -25.54 -12.03
N LEU A 549 10.40 -24.36 -11.88
CA LEU A 549 8.96 -24.16 -11.72
C LEU A 549 8.21 -23.91 -13.05
N GLY A 550 8.90 -23.96 -14.18
CA GLY A 550 8.29 -23.75 -15.49
C GLY A 550 7.78 -22.33 -15.76
N LEU A 551 8.39 -21.34 -15.12
CA LEU A 551 7.98 -19.92 -15.22
C LEU A 551 8.72 -19.16 -16.34
N LEU A 552 9.75 -19.77 -16.94
CA LEU A 552 10.49 -19.12 -18.01
C LEU A 552 9.70 -19.20 -19.33
N THR A 553 9.71 -18.11 -20.08
CA THR A 553 9.11 -18.02 -21.43
C THR A 553 10.15 -18.18 -22.55
N ARG A 554 11.43 -18.18 -22.20
CA ARG A 554 12.59 -18.34 -23.08
C ARG A 554 13.51 -19.47 -22.56
N PRO A 555 14.43 -20.01 -23.37
CA PRO A 555 15.38 -21.03 -22.90
C PRO A 555 16.20 -20.55 -21.69
N ALA A 556 16.34 -21.40 -20.69
CA ALA A 556 17.04 -21.09 -19.44
C ALA A 556 18.50 -20.65 -19.63
N GLU A 557 19.19 -21.22 -20.63
CA GLU A 557 20.58 -20.82 -20.97
C GLU A 557 20.65 -19.36 -21.41
N ARG A 558 19.68 -18.92 -22.20
CA ARG A 558 19.60 -17.54 -22.65
C ARG A 558 19.28 -16.59 -21.49
N GLU A 559 18.31 -16.94 -20.66
CA GLU A 559 17.97 -16.16 -19.45
C GLU A 559 19.19 -16.01 -18.53
N ARG A 560 19.94 -17.12 -18.28
CA ARG A 560 21.17 -17.07 -17.47
C ARG A 560 22.24 -16.17 -18.09
N ALA A 561 22.43 -16.25 -19.39
CA ALA A 561 23.47 -15.44 -20.08
C ALA A 561 23.14 -13.94 -20.02
N GLU A 562 21.87 -13.58 -20.27
CA GLU A 562 21.41 -12.19 -20.20
C GLU A 562 21.46 -11.66 -18.76
N ASP A 563 21.03 -12.46 -17.79
CA ASP A 563 21.08 -12.11 -16.37
C ASP A 563 22.52 -11.91 -15.84
N ALA A 564 23.43 -12.81 -16.23
CA ALA A 564 24.85 -12.68 -15.89
C ALA A 564 25.51 -11.44 -16.51
N ALA A 565 25.18 -11.15 -17.78
CA ALA A 565 25.68 -9.95 -18.45
C ALA A 565 25.11 -8.68 -17.82
N ASP A 566 23.85 -8.69 -17.42
CA ASP A 566 23.20 -7.60 -16.72
C ASP A 566 23.84 -7.33 -15.34
N THR A 567 24.08 -8.38 -14.57
CA THR A 567 24.75 -8.33 -13.28
C THR A 567 26.19 -7.83 -13.42
N ALA A 568 26.94 -8.29 -14.44
CA ALA A 568 28.31 -7.87 -14.68
C ALA A 568 28.40 -6.36 -14.94
N ARG A 569 27.50 -5.78 -15.74
CA ARG A 569 27.45 -4.33 -15.98
C ARG A 569 27.29 -3.52 -14.69
N TRP A 570 26.44 -3.98 -13.77
CA TRP A 570 26.32 -3.33 -12.47
C TRP A 570 27.60 -3.43 -11.64
N LEU A 571 28.26 -4.62 -11.63
CA LEU A 571 29.50 -4.81 -10.90
C LEU A 571 30.62 -3.92 -11.46
N ASP A 572 30.73 -3.80 -12.79
CA ASP A 572 31.70 -2.90 -13.45
C ASP A 572 31.48 -1.44 -13.01
N VAL A 573 30.24 -0.94 -12.99
CA VAL A 573 29.91 0.40 -12.49
C VAL A 573 30.33 0.59 -11.02
N LEU A 574 30.12 -0.42 -10.17
CA LEU A 574 30.51 -0.35 -8.77
C LEU A 574 32.04 -0.30 -8.62
N GLU A 575 32.82 -1.07 -9.41
CA GLU A 575 34.27 -1.08 -9.42
C GLU A 575 34.84 0.25 -9.91
N ASP A 576 34.26 0.84 -10.97
CA ASP A 576 34.62 2.15 -11.48
C ASP A 576 34.40 3.27 -10.42
N LEU A 577 33.40 3.11 -9.56
CA LEU A 577 33.15 3.98 -8.42
C LEU A 577 34.04 3.68 -7.21
N GLY A 578 34.97 2.72 -7.31
CA GLY A 578 35.89 2.32 -6.26
C GLY A 578 35.24 1.55 -5.11
N LEU A 579 34.09 0.88 -5.37
CA LEU A 579 33.43 0.03 -4.39
C LEU A 579 33.95 -1.41 -4.47
N ASP A 580 34.09 -2.08 -3.32
CA ASP A 580 34.57 -3.46 -3.27
C ASP A 580 33.46 -4.44 -3.65
N THR A 581 33.66 -5.18 -4.73
CA THR A 581 32.72 -6.19 -5.27
C THR A 581 33.20 -7.62 -5.08
N LYS A 582 34.34 -7.83 -4.37
CA LYS A 582 34.97 -9.14 -4.24
C LYS A 582 34.18 -10.06 -3.31
N GLY A 583 33.38 -10.91 -3.90
CA GLY A 583 32.51 -11.85 -3.23
C GLY A 583 31.13 -11.27 -2.94
N GLU A 584 30.15 -12.17 -2.69
CA GLU A 584 28.73 -11.82 -2.59
C GLU A 584 28.43 -10.74 -1.54
N GLU A 585 29.00 -10.92 -0.31
CA GLU A 585 28.72 -9.97 0.77
C GLU A 585 29.28 -8.56 0.46
N ALA A 586 30.46 -8.48 -0.14
CA ALA A 586 31.04 -7.20 -0.55
C ALA A 586 30.23 -6.56 -1.69
N ALA A 587 29.80 -7.35 -2.69
CA ALA A 587 28.96 -6.87 -3.78
C ALA A 587 27.60 -6.36 -3.29
N VAL A 588 26.94 -7.06 -2.37
CA VAL A 588 25.70 -6.59 -1.74
C VAL A 588 25.93 -5.24 -1.02
N ARG A 589 26.99 -5.14 -0.21
CA ARG A 589 27.36 -3.86 0.43
C ARG A 589 27.63 -2.75 -0.57
N ALA A 590 28.31 -3.06 -1.68
CA ALA A 590 28.63 -2.11 -2.74
C ALA A 590 27.37 -1.55 -3.40
N LEU A 591 26.38 -2.42 -3.70
CA LEU A 591 25.08 -2.02 -4.27
C LEU A 591 24.34 -1.05 -3.34
N TYR A 592 24.24 -1.35 -2.04
CA TYR A 592 23.64 -0.43 -1.08
C TYR A 592 24.48 0.83 -0.83
N GLY A 593 25.81 0.72 -0.90
CA GLY A 593 26.73 1.86 -0.90
C GLY A 593 26.55 2.78 -2.10
N PHE A 594 26.27 2.22 -3.28
CA PHE A 594 25.86 2.97 -4.46
C PHE A 594 24.56 3.73 -4.22
N LEU A 595 23.50 3.05 -3.73
CA LEU A 595 22.22 3.71 -3.43
C LEU A 595 22.38 4.88 -2.46
N ALA A 596 23.20 4.73 -1.43
CA ALA A 596 23.47 5.79 -0.47
C ALA A 596 24.21 7.01 -1.08
N ARG A 597 24.79 6.88 -2.29
CA ARG A 597 25.36 8.00 -3.06
C ARG A 597 24.33 8.72 -3.94
N THR A 598 23.17 8.12 -4.19
CA THR A 598 22.10 8.73 -5.00
C THR A 598 21.46 9.91 -4.27
N PRO A 599 20.78 10.83 -4.96
CA PRO A 599 20.04 11.91 -4.31
C PRO A 599 18.73 11.46 -3.63
N ALA A 600 18.37 10.17 -3.68
CA ALA A 600 17.15 9.63 -3.11
C ALA A 600 16.96 10.05 -1.64
N ARG A 601 15.79 10.55 -1.28
CA ARG A 601 15.50 10.98 0.08
C ARG A 601 15.44 9.81 1.06
N LEU A 602 14.96 8.66 0.60
CA LEU A 602 14.84 7.46 1.41
C LEU A 602 15.64 6.32 0.75
N VAL A 603 16.53 5.68 1.51
CA VAL A 603 17.29 4.50 1.06
C VAL A 603 16.81 3.30 1.85
N GLY A 604 16.12 2.35 1.20
CA GLY A 604 15.56 1.15 1.81
C GLY A 604 16.49 -0.04 1.70
N VAL A 605 16.88 -0.62 2.83
CA VAL A 605 17.62 -1.89 2.88
C VAL A 605 16.63 -3.03 3.04
N TRP A 606 16.59 -3.91 2.05
CA TRP A 606 15.78 -5.14 2.12
C TRP A 606 16.35 -6.07 3.19
N LEU A 607 15.57 -6.41 4.21
CA LEU A 607 16.06 -7.14 5.39
C LEU A 607 16.69 -8.50 5.05
N PRO A 608 16.15 -9.32 4.14
CA PRO A 608 16.79 -10.55 3.68
C PRO A 608 18.20 -10.33 3.10
N ASP A 609 18.45 -9.23 2.39
CA ASP A 609 19.79 -8.91 1.86
C ASP A 609 20.81 -8.63 2.99
N ALA A 610 20.34 -8.06 4.10
CA ALA A 610 21.20 -7.77 5.24
C ALA A 610 21.79 -9.02 5.89
N VAL A 611 21.10 -10.15 5.79
CA VAL A 611 21.54 -11.45 6.33
C VAL A 611 21.97 -12.45 5.25
N GLY A 612 21.73 -12.12 3.98
CA GLY A 612 22.13 -12.93 2.82
C GLY A 612 21.13 -14.01 2.43
N ASP A 613 19.89 -13.92 2.88
CA ASP A 613 18.83 -14.86 2.48
C ASP A 613 18.59 -14.77 0.97
N ARG A 614 18.68 -15.91 0.29
CA ARG A 614 18.51 -16.02 -1.16
C ARG A 614 17.09 -16.42 -1.57
N ARG A 615 16.20 -16.66 -0.61
CA ARG A 615 14.85 -17.15 -0.86
C ARG A 615 13.91 -15.96 -1.07
N PRO A 616 13.26 -15.82 -2.23
CA PRO A 616 12.26 -14.78 -2.42
C PRO A 616 11.10 -14.97 -1.42
N GLN A 617 10.58 -13.87 -0.90
CA GLN A 617 9.41 -13.89 -0.02
C GLN A 617 8.11 -14.09 -0.83
N ASN A 618 8.10 -13.57 -2.06
CA ASN A 618 7.09 -13.82 -3.06
C ASN A 618 7.75 -14.16 -4.39
N LEU A 619 7.15 -15.09 -5.13
CA LEU A 619 7.55 -15.44 -6.49
C LEU A 619 6.36 -15.23 -7.42
N PRO A 620 6.29 -14.08 -8.12
CA PRO A 620 5.19 -13.77 -9.02
C PRO A 620 4.95 -14.87 -10.06
N GLY A 621 3.68 -15.17 -10.34
CA GLY A 621 3.27 -16.23 -11.23
C GLY A 621 3.16 -17.62 -10.58
N THR A 622 3.33 -17.71 -9.25
CA THR A 622 3.10 -18.93 -8.47
C THR A 622 2.01 -18.72 -7.42
N TRP A 623 1.35 -19.79 -7.03
CA TRP A 623 0.41 -19.84 -5.91
C TRP A 623 0.92 -20.84 -4.86
N ASP A 624 0.63 -22.12 -5.02
CA ASP A 624 1.08 -23.19 -4.11
C ASP A 624 2.41 -23.85 -4.53
N GLN A 625 2.89 -23.54 -5.74
CA GLN A 625 4.12 -24.12 -6.29
C GLN A 625 5.37 -23.63 -5.56
N TYR A 626 5.26 -22.46 -4.91
CA TYR A 626 6.29 -21.85 -4.08
C TYR A 626 5.67 -21.41 -2.75
N PRO A 627 6.38 -21.48 -1.60
CA PRO A 627 5.84 -21.13 -0.29
C PRO A 627 5.77 -19.59 -0.09
N ASN A 628 5.08 -18.89 -1.01
CA ASN A 628 4.88 -17.45 -0.95
C ASN A 628 4.38 -17.00 0.42
N TRP A 629 4.98 -15.93 0.97
CA TRP A 629 4.57 -15.26 2.20
C TRP A 629 4.62 -16.14 3.47
N ARG A 630 5.36 -17.28 3.42
CA ARG A 630 5.40 -18.27 4.49
C ARG A 630 6.82 -18.58 5.00
N LEU A 631 7.84 -17.91 4.44
CA LEU A 631 9.22 -18.14 4.82
C LEU A 631 9.63 -17.22 5.97
N PRO A 632 10.26 -17.73 7.03
CA PRO A 632 10.99 -16.92 8.00
C PRO A 632 12.25 -16.35 7.35
N VAL A 633 12.74 -15.20 7.83
CA VAL A 633 14.04 -14.68 7.42
C VAL A 633 15.14 -15.66 7.83
N ALA A 634 16.16 -15.83 6.97
CA ALA A 634 17.24 -16.78 7.20
C ALA A 634 18.61 -16.22 6.82
N ASP A 635 19.66 -16.93 7.21
CA ASP A 635 21.03 -16.65 6.78
C ASP A 635 21.31 -17.09 5.32
N ALA A 636 22.54 -16.89 4.87
CA ALA A 636 22.98 -17.25 3.52
C ALA A 636 22.89 -18.76 3.21
N GLU A 637 22.90 -19.59 4.21
CA GLU A 637 22.72 -21.05 4.13
C GLU A 637 21.26 -21.48 4.21
N GLY A 638 20.33 -20.53 4.35
CA GLY A 638 18.89 -20.79 4.45
C GLY A 638 18.43 -21.25 5.83
N ARG A 639 19.25 -21.09 6.87
CA ARG A 639 18.87 -21.42 8.26
C ARG A 639 18.07 -20.24 8.85
N PRO A 640 16.85 -20.46 9.34
CA PRO A 640 16.05 -19.39 9.93
C PRO A 640 16.78 -18.69 11.10
N LEU A 641 16.59 -17.37 11.18
CA LEU A 641 17.19 -16.55 12.23
C LEU A 641 16.12 -16.01 13.18
N THR A 642 16.43 -15.98 14.47
CA THR A 642 15.66 -15.16 15.41
C THR A 642 16.00 -13.68 15.23
N LEU A 643 15.12 -12.80 15.71
CA LEU A 643 15.40 -11.36 15.74
C LEU A 643 16.68 -11.04 16.53
N GLU A 644 16.91 -11.75 17.62
CA GLU A 644 18.12 -11.62 18.45
C GLU A 644 19.38 -12.03 17.65
N ALA A 645 19.33 -13.15 16.94
CA ALA A 645 20.43 -13.60 16.09
C ALA A 645 20.67 -12.65 14.90
N LEU A 646 19.60 -12.14 14.30
CA LEU A 646 19.65 -11.13 13.21
C LEU A 646 20.35 -9.85 13.70
N THR A 647 19.92 -9.32 14.84
CA THR A 647 20.48 -8.07 15.40
C THR A 647 21.93 -8.23 15.85
N ALA A 648 22.35 -9.45 16.22
CA ALA A 648 23.73 -9.80 16.52
C ALA A 648 24.57 -10.16 15.28
N SER A 649 23.97 -10.32 14.09
CA SER A 649 24.65 -10.75 12.87
C SER A 649 25.75 -9.76 12.45
N PRO A 650 27.02 -10.20 12.33
CA PRO A 650 28.08 -9.34 11.81
C PRO A 650 27.80 -8.82 10.41
N ARG A 651 27.20 -9.66 9.54
CA ARG A 651 26.84 -9.30 8.15
C ARG A 651 25.81 -8.17 8.13
N ALA A 652 24.71 -8.31 8.90
CA ALA A 652 23.67 -7.29 8.98
C ALA A 652 24.23 -5.96 9.54
N ASN A 653 25.01 -6.04 10.61
CA ASN A 653 25.61 -4.85 11.22
C ASN A 653 26.63 -4.16 10.29
N ALA A 654 27.41 -4.93 9.51
CA ALA A 654 28.37 -4.39 8.55
C ALA A 654 27.66 -3.67 7.40
N LEU A 655 26.59 -4.25 6.83
CA LEU A 655 25.82 -3.63 5.76
C LEU A 655 25.17 -2.32 6.23
N LEU A 656 24.41 -2.37 7.33
CA LEU A 656 23.72 -1.19 7.85
C LEU A 656 24.68 -0.10 8.32
N GLY A 657 25.82 -0.49 8.89
CA GLY A 657 26.90 0.44 9.26
C GLY A 657 27.49 1.15 8.04
N ALA A 658 27.71 0.45 6.92
CA ALA A 658 28.19 1.01 5.68
C ALA A 658 27.17 1.99 5.06
N VAL A 659 25.88 1.62 5.02
CA VAL A 659 24.82 2.51 4.53
C VAL A 659 24.71 3.77 5.40
N ARG A 660 24.70 3.63 6.73
CA ARG A 660 24.69 4.75 7.67
C ARG A 660 25.87 5.71 7.43
N GLY A 661 27.08 5.16 7.25
CA GLY A 661 28.28 5.95 6.98
C GLY A 661 28.18 6.75 5.69
N ALA A 662 27.69 6.13 4.63
CA ALA A 662 27.55 6.77 3.32
C ALA A 662 26.44 7.85 3.33
N VAL A 663 25.30 7.59 3.96
CA VAL A 663 24.21 8.58 4.15
C VAL A 663 24.70 9.78 4.99
N GLY A 664 25.43 9.54 6.09
CA GLY A 664 25.94 10.58 6.98
C GLY A 664 26.95 11.53 6.33
N THR A 665 27.76 11.03 5.39
CA THR A 665 28.74 11.87 4.66
C THR A 665 28.08 12.86 3.70
N ARG A 666 26.86 12.61 3.26
CA ARG A 666 26.13 13.45 2.32
C ARG A 666 25.35 14.58 3.03
N THR A 667 24.90 14.35 4.25
CA THR A 667 24.18 15.36 5.06
C THR A 667 25.13 16.35 5.75
N ALA A 668 26.46 16.10 5.75
CA ALA A 668 27.43 17.03 6.32
C ALA A 668 27.58 18.27 5.43
N PRO A 669 27.50 19.50 5.96
CA PRO A 669 27.68 20.71 5.17
C PRO A 669 29.05 20.70 4.48
N PRO A 670 29.18 21.26 3.24
CA PRO A 670 30.44 21.35 2.55
C PRO A 670 31.39 22.26 3.36
N GLY A 671 32.33 21.69 4.08
CA GLY A 671 33.27 22.38 4.97
C GLY A 671 33.77 21.56 6.15
N ALA A 672 33.08 20.47 6.51
CA ALA A 672 33.51 19.58 7.61
C ALA A 672 34.48 18.45 7.17
N ARG A 673 35.00 18.51 5.94
CA ARG A 673 36.01 17.56 5.48
C ARG A 673 37.40 18.14 5.76
N GLY A 674 37.96 17.71 6.86
CA GLY A 674 39.39 17.92 7.16
C GLY A 674 39.68 19.06 8.12
N VAL A 675 39.73 18.75 9.39
CA VAL A 675 40.78 19.19 10.33
C VAL A 675 41.25 17.95 11.08
#